data_52991155bad3e2e9a55ac14c2e51a21e
#
_entry.id   52991155bad3e2e9a55ac14c2e51a21e
#
_cell.length_a   1.000
_cell.length_b   1.000
_cell.length_c   1.000
_cell.angle_alpha   90.00
_cell.angle_beta   90.00
_cell.angle_gamma   90.00
#
_symmetry.space_group_name_H-M   'P 1'
#
loop_
_entity.id
_entity.type
_entity.pdbx_description
1 polymer ?
#
loop_
_entity_poly.entity_id
_entity_poly.type
_entity_poly.pdbx_seq_one_letter_code
_entity_poly.pdbx_strand_id
1 'polypeptide(L)'
;MKLGDYLQILKNSITRLSPLYLKKNPVMLLTEISFVITIIYAFCMKEITSFNLSIALLIFATVWFGTFADSYAEHQAKLTATSLLSVTSNLSVRKITPEGSEVYVPPDSVSVGDIILVKENEIIPLDGIIVEGAAAIDESLVTGESLPVIKDVNDEVISGSKVVSDWIKVKVTKTLKESYVYRIAEMIEKTKRPKGESEKQLDALIYGITFLLSLVIFSLGFTIRLLGYSLSLPILLGFYVCLLPTTISALEEAISISGLTRLWKIKVISKSGKAIEAAGDVDVVLLDKTGTITLGRREPVKIIPLNSYTEEDVAKALFLSSIQDDTQEGKAILRYLQSKNYIPSEIDKAIMSSYEEFSAKTRRSGIYYKGLRLPGKEIYKEMRIIRKSDFYGAYLNEKMPIFKGAPDVMRTIFHAPPDFDEKLEEIAKEGGTPLAVAVGDEIIGLLELKDILKEGVKEQIRALKSMGIEPYMVTGDHPITAQIIASEVGIEKVISQAKPEDKYKKVIEEQEKGKTIAMVGDGTNDAPALARANVGLAMYTGTEVAKEAANMIDLESDPSKIIDVIKLGKQLLITRGSLATFSIANDVSKYFVVLPALLSFLSVARILNILNLPMQVAVISALIYNAIIIPILIPLAIIGISFKPKSPRRIYLENVLIYGLGGVVLPFIIIKLIGVLLIIL
;
A
#
# COMPACT_ATOMS: atom_id res chain seq x y z
N MET A 1 -13.73 15.70 -12.20
CA MET A 1 -14.86 14.89 -12.70
C MET A 1 -15.55 15.66 -13.82
N LYS A 2 -15.86 14.99 -14.93
CA LYS A 2 -16.61 15.57 -16.06
C LYS A 2 -18.12 15.48 -15.78
N LEU A 3 -18.95 16.28 -16.47
CA LEU A 3 -20.41 16.24 -16.30
C LEU A 3 -20.99 14.83 -16.51
N GLY A 4 -20.41 14.05 -17.42
CA GLY A 4 -20.79 12.66 -17.68
C GLY A 4 -20.63 11.74 -16.47
N ASP A 5 -19.61 11.98 -15.63
CA ASP A 5 -19.36 11.18 -14.42
C ASP A 5 -20.50 11.38 -13.40
N TYR A 6 -20.96 12.63 -13.22
CA TYR A 6 -22.08 12.93 -12.33
C TYR A 6 -23.38 12.29 -12.80
N LEU A 7 -23.65 12.31 -14.12
CA LEU A 7 -24.82 11.64 -14.69
C LEU A 7 -24.77 10.12 -14.47
N GLN A 8 -23.61 9.51 -14.58
CA GLN A 8 -23.45 8.08 -14.33
C GLN A 8 -23.63 7.74 -12.85
N ILE A 9 -23.11 8.56 -11.94
CA ILE A 9 -23.33 8.41 -10.49
C ILE A 9 -24.81 8.49 -10.16
N LEU A 10 -25.51 9.50 -10.67
CA LEU A 10 -26.96 9.66 -10.50
C LEU A 10 -27.73 8.46 -11.03
N LYS A 11 -27.44 8.00 -12.25
CA LYS A 11 -28.07 6.81 -12.82
C LYS A 11 -27.86 5.57 -11.94
N ASN A 12 -26.63 5.35 -11.49
CA ASN A 12 -26.29 4.20 -10.64
C ASN A 12 -26.97 4.32 -9.27
N SER A 13 -27.06 5.51 -8.67
CA SER A 13 -27.72 5.69 -7.38
C SER A 13 -29.22 5.36 -7.45
N ILE A 14 -29.89 5.67 -8.56
CA ILE A 14 -31.30 5.32 -8.79
C ILE A 14 -31.47 3.80 -8.98
N THR A 15 -30.59 3.14 -9.74
CA THR A 15 -30.67 1.67 -9.91
C THR A 15 -30.45 0.90 -8.61
N ARG A 16 -29.72 1.48 -7.66
CA ARG A 16 -29.46 0.92 -6.34
C ARG A 16 -30.61 1.07 -5.35
N LEU A 17 -31.65 1.81 -5.68
CA LEU A 17 -32.90 1.84 -4.92
C LEU A 17 -33.67 0.51 -5.02
N SER A 18 -33.22 -0.46 -5.84
CA SER A 18 -33.88 -1.76 -5.92
C SER A 18 -33.80 -2.51 -4.60
N PRO A 19 -34.88 -3.17 -4.12
CA PRO A 19 -34.89 -3.95 -2.88
C PRO A 19 -33.81 -5.05 -2.86
N LEU A 20 -33.43 -5.58 -4.04
CA LEU A 20 -32.36 -6.59 -4.17
C LEU A 20 -30.98 -6.03 -3.78
N TYR A 21 -30.74 -4.76 -4.04
CA TYR A 21 -29.51 -4.09 -3.59
C TYR A 21 -29.60 -3.75 -2.11
N LEU A 22 -30.73 -3.13 -1.68
CA LEU A 22 -30.92 -2.64 -0.32
C LEU A 22 -31.02 -3.76 0.72
N LYS A 23 -31.30 -5.00 0.34
CA LYS A 23 -31.29 -6.14 1.28
C LYS A 23 -29.94 -6.34 1.99
N LYS A 24 -28.85 -5.77 1.46
CA LYS A 24 -27.53 -5.77 2.11
C LYS A 24 -27.46 -4.81 3.28
N ASN A 25 -28.36 -3.82 3.32
CA ASN A 25 -28.44 -2.78 4.33
C ASN A 25 -29.88 -2.74 4.88
N PRO A 26 -30.18 -3.52 5.93
CA PRO A 26 -31.55 -3.63 6.47
C PRO A 26 -32.17 -2.31 6.89
N VAL A 27 -31.36 -1.34 7.36
CA VAL A 27 -31.85 -0.01 7.76
C VAL A 27 -32.40 0.75 6.56
N MET A 28 -31.65 0.78 5.45
CA MET A 28 -32.08 1.44 4.22
C MET A 28 -33.27 0.72 3.58
N LEU A 29 -33.31 -0.61 3.66
CA LEU A 29 -34.45 -1.38 3.18
C LEU A 29 -35.73 -1.05 3.99
N LEU A 30 -35.65 -0.98 5.31
CA LEU A 30 -36.78 -0.61 6.17
C LEU A 30 -37.24 0.84 5.90
N THR A 31 -36.30 1.72 5.62
CA THR A 31 -36.61 3.11 5.24
C THR A 31 -37.36 3.14 3.89
N GLU A 32 -36.92 2.34 2.90
CA GLU A 32 -37.61 2.24 1.61
C GLU A 32 -39.01 1.61 1.77
N ILE A 33 -39.15 0.57 2.56
CA ILE A 33 -40.48 -0.03 2.87
C ILE A 33 -41.38 1.02 3.49
N SER A 34 -40.88 1.85 4.40
CA SER A 34 -41.63 2.94 5.02
C SER A 34 -42.10 3.97 3.98
N PHE A 35 -41.28 4.30 2.99
CA PHE A 35 -41.66 5.13 1.84
C PHE A 35 -42.82 4.52 1.06
N VAL A 36 -42.67 3.24 0.66
CA VAL A 36 -43.70 2.54 -0.13
C VAL A 36 -45.03 2.48 0.62
N ILE A 37 -44.98 2.11 1.92
CA ILE A 37 -46.19 2.08 2.76
C ILE A 37 -46.84 3.45 2.87
N THR A 38 -46.06 4.53 3.02
CA THR A 38 -46.57 5.91 3.09
C THR A 38 -47.31 6.29 1.80
N ILE A 39 -46.77 5.94 0.64
CA ILE A 39 -47.41 6.18 -0.67
C ILE A 39 -48.67 5.37 -0.82
N ILE A 40 -48.65 4.06 -0.49
CA ILE A 40 -49.86 3.19 -0.55
C ILE A 40 -50.95 3.73 0.36
N TYR A 41 -50.61 4.14 1.56
CA TYR A 41 -51.56 4.71 2.50
C TYR A 41 -52.21 5.97 1.95
N ALA A 42 -51.45 6.92 1.39
CA ALA A 42 -51.95 8.17 0.82
C ALA A 42 -52.94 7.90 -0.32
N PHE A 43 -52.70 6.93 -1.18
CA PHE A 43 -53.58 6.54 -2.28
C PHE A 43 -54.82 5.79 -1.80
N CYS A 44 -54.68 4.77 -0.93
CA CYS A 44 -55.77 3.94 -0.46
C CYS A 44 -56.77 4.70 0.40
N MET A 45 -56.29 5.60 1.24
CA MET A 45 -57.16 6.41 2.14
C MET A 45 -57.64 7.69 1.44
N LYS A 46 -57.25 7.94 0.21
CA LYS A 46 -57.52 9.19 -0.53
C LYS A 46 -57.05 10.44 0.23
N GLU A 47 -56.09 10.30 1.12
CA GLU A 47 -55.45 11.36 1.89
C GLU A 47 -54.16 11.87 1.19
N ILE A 48 -54.28 12.24 -0.05
CA ILE A 48 -53.17 12.84 -0.83
C ILE A 48 -53.06 14.31 -0.38
N THR A 49 -52.52 14.50 0.83
CA THR A 49 -52.22 15.83 1.35
C THR A 49 -50.76 16.22 1.01
N SER A 50 -50.52 17.52 0.93
CA SER A 50 -49.14 18.02 0.75
C SER A 50 -48.21 17.52 1.87
N PHE A 51 -48.76 17.35 3.07
CA PHE A 51 -48.02 16.83 4.21
C PHE A 51 -47.58 15.37 4.04
N ASN A 52 -48.49 14.45 3.66
CA ASN A 52 -48.18 13.04 3.46
C ASN A 52 -47.20 12.86 2.30
N LEU A 53 -47.34 13.65 1.25
CA LEU A 53 -46.43 13.64 0.12
C LEU A 53 -45.03 14.16 0.51
N SER A 54 -44.96 15.20 1.34
CA SER A 54 -43.69 15.72 1.84
C SER A 54 -42.93 14.68 2.68
N ILE A 55 -43.65 13.94 3.59
CA ILE A 55 -43.05 12.85 4.34
C ILE A 55 -42.47 11.78 3.39
N ALA A 56 -43.27 11.33 2.42
CA ALA A 56 -42.83 10.32 1.45
C ALA A 56 -41.59 10.79 0.67
N LEU A 57 -41.59 12.03 0.18
CA LEU A 57 -40.47 12.60 -0.56
C LEU A 57 -39.19 12.68 0.30
N LEU A 58 -39.31 13.05 1.57
CA LEU A 58 -38.16 13.17 2.47
C LEU A 58 -37.59 11.80 2.87
N ILE A 59 -38.46 10.80 3.06
CA ILE A 59 -38.03 9.41 3.29
C ILE A 59 -37.29 8.89 2.04
N PHE A 60 -37.85 9.12 0.86
CA PHE A 60 -37.19 8.77 -0.41
C PHE A 60 -35.83 9.46 -0.56
N ALA A 61 -35.75 10.75 -0.29
CA ALA A 61 -34.51 11.51 -0.35
C ALA A 61 -33.43 10.93 0.59
N THR A 62 -33.82 10.48 1.80
CA THR A 62 -32.89 9.84 2.73
C THR A 62 -32.27 8.56 2.17
N VAL A 63 -33.07 7.68 1.56
CA VAL A 63 -32.57 6.45 0.92
C VAL A 63 -31.72 6.78 -0.30
N TRP A 64 -32.17 7.72 -1.12
CA TRP A 64 -31.46 8.12 -2.33
C TRP A 64 -30.10 8.73 -2.03
N PHE A 65 -29.98 9.59 -1.03
CA PHE A 65 -28.67 10.14 -0.63
C PHE A 65 -27.71 9.07 -0.08
N GLY A 66 -28.23 8.02 0.58
CA GLY A 66 -27.43 6.85 0.98
C GLY A 66 -26.87 6.11 -0.26
N THR A 67 -27.74 5.74 -1.20
CA THR A 67 -27.31 5.06 -2.44
C THR A 67 -26.43 5.96 -3.32
N PHE A 68 -26.60 7.27 -3.24
CA PHE A 68 -25.73 8.24 -3.92
C PHE A 68 -24.31 8.23 -3.31
N ALA A 69 -24.20 8.18 -1.98
CA ALA A 69 -22.91 8.09 -1.28
C ALA A 69 -22.11 6.86 -1.74
N ASP A 70 -22.76 5.69 -1.79
CA ASP A 70 -22.16 4.44 -2.25
C ASP A 70 -21.74 4.52 -3.73
N SER A 71 -22.63 5.05 -4.56
CA SER A 71 -22.36 5.21 -6.01
C SER A 71 -21.20 6.16 -6.28
N TYR A 72 -21.10 7.24 -5.51
CA TYR A 72 -20.04 8.23 -5.63
C TYR A 72 -18.69 7.61 -5.21
N ALA A 73 -18.65 6.91 -4.07
CA ALA A 73 -17.44 6.26 -3.59
C ALA A 73 -16.95 5.20 -4.58
N GLU A 74 -17.85 4.34 -5.11
CA GLU A 74 -17.49 3.33 -6.10
C GLU A 74 -17.01 3.94 -7.42
N HIS A 75 -17.65 5.04 -7.87
CA HIS A 75 -17.20 5.72 -9.08
C HIS A 75 -15.78 6.29 -8.91
N GLN A 76 -15.46 6.87 -7.75
CA GLN A 76 -14.10 7.31 -7.42
C GLN A 76 -13.09 6.15 -7.46
N ALA A 77 -13.48 4.99 -6.93
CA ALA A 77 -12.66 3.79 -6.98
C ALA A 77 -12.41 3.32 -8.43
N LYS A 78 -13.47 3.29 -9.26
CA LYS A 78 -13.37 2.93 -10.67
C LYS A 78 -12.53 3.91 -11.48
N LEU A 79 -12.65 5.21 -11.25
CA LEU A 79 -11.80 6.21 -11.91
C LEU A 79 -10.32 5.97 -11.63
N THR A 80 -9.97 5.61 -10.40
CA THR A 80 -8.59 5.30 -10.04
C THR A 80 -8.09 4.04 -10.77
N ALA A 81 -8.89 2.98 -10.85
CA ALA A 81 -8.55 1.77 -11.61
C ALA A 81 -8.45 2.04 -13.12
N THR A 82 -9.43 2.78 -13.68
CA THR A 82 -9.48 3.10 -15.12
C THR A 82 -8.32 4.03 -15.53
N SER A 83 -7.86 4.91 -14.64
CA SER A 83 -6.70 5.76 -14.94
C SER A 83 -5.42 4.95 -15.17
N LEU A 84 -5.28 3.81 -14.51
CA LEU A 84 -4.17 2.88 -14.74
C LEU A 84 -4.32 2.17 -16.10
N LEU A 85 -5.52 1.69 -16.42
CA LEU A 85 -5.79 1.01 -17.69
C LEU A 85 -5.68 1.94 -18.90
N SER A 86 -6.10 3.21 -18.77
CA SER A 86 -6.09 4.16 -19.90
C SER A 86 -4.67 4.48 -20.38
N VAL A 87 -3.67 4.22 -19.57
CA VAL A 87 -2.25 4.38 -19.95
C VAL A 87 -1.86 3.41 -21.07
N THR A 88 -2.45 2.22 -21.10
CA THR A 88 -2.06 1.17 -22.07
C THR A 88 -3.15 0.81 -23.07
N SER A 89 -4.45 0.88 -22.72
CA SER A 89 -5.54 0.42 -23.57
C SER A 89 -5.83 1.31 -24.79
N ASN A 90 -5.52 2.61 -24.72
CA ASN A 90 -5.76 3.58 -25.80
C ASN A 90 -4.55 3.78 -26.70
N LEU A 91 -3.49 2.98 -26.53
CA LEU A 91 -2.27 3.07 -27.34
C LEU A 91 -2.48 2.38 -28.69
N SER A 92 -1.86 2.94 -29.73
CA SER A 92 -1.70 2.27 -31.01
C SER A 92 -0.32 1.62 -31.04
N VAL A 93 -0.27 0.30 -31.14
CA VAL A 93 0.97 -0.48 -31.07
C VAL A 93 1.59 -0.62 -32.47
N ARG A 94 2.87 -0.30 -32.61
CA ARG A 94 3.63 -0.56 -33.85
C ARG A 94 4.13 -1.99 -33.84
N LYS A 95 3.40 -2.87 -34.50
CA LYS A 95 3.81 -4.25 -34.70
C LYS A 95 4.70 -4.37 -35.93
N ILE A 96 5.78 -5.10 -35.81
CA ILE A 96 6.66 -5.42 -36.91
C ILE A 96 6.23 -6.74 -37.54
N THR A 97 5.89 -6.70 -38.83
CA THR A 97 5.55 -7.93 -39.58
C THR A 97 6.78 -8.76 -39.85
N PRO A 98 6.64 -10.07 -40.17
CA PRO A 98 7.76 -10.92 -40.57
C PRO A 98 8.56 -10.39 -41.79
N GLU A 99 7.91 -9.53 -42.58
CA GLU A 99 8.49 -8.89 -43.76
C GLU A 99 9.26 -7.58 -43.41
N GLY A 100 9.27 -7.19 -42.12
CA GLY A 100 9.97 -6.00 -41.64
C GLY A 100 9.18 -4.68 -41.76
N SER A 101 7.89 -4.70 -42.15
CA SER A 101 7.06 -3.51 -42.24
C SER A 101 6.40 -3.17 -40.92
N GLU A 102 6.21 -1.86 -40.61
CA GLU A 102 5.52 -1.37 -39.43
C GLU A 102 4.01 -1.30 -39.70
N VAL A 103 3.20 -1.93 -38.85
CA VAL A 103 1.74 -1.87 -38.91
C VAL A 103 1.20 -1.40 -37.55
N TYR A 104 0.30 -0.42 -37.56
CA TYR A 104 -0.36 0.04 -36.35
C TYR A 104 -1.58 -0.82 -36.03
N VAL A 105 -1.59 -1.41 -34.86
CA VAL A 105 -2.66 -2.30 -34.38
C VAL A 105 -3.06 -1.94 -32.95
N PRO A 106 -4.31 -2.22 -32.55
CA PRO A 106 -4.70 -2.06 -31.15
C PRO A 106 -3.98 -3.11 -30.27
N PRO A 107 -3.71 -2.82 -29.00
CA PRO A 107 -2.99 -3.74 -28.08
C PRO A 107 -3.63 -5.13 -27.96
N ASP A 108 -4.98 -5.22 -28.07
CA ASP A 108 -5.73 -6.47 -27.99
C ASP A 108 -5.44 -7.45 -29.12
N SER A 109 -4.92 -6.96 -30.26
CA SER A 109 -4.63 -7.77 -31.44
C SER A 109 -3.19 -8.27 -31.49
N VAL A 110 -2.37 -7.90 -30.49
CA VAL A 110 -0.98 -8.35 -30.37
C VAL A 110 -0.92 -9.67 -29.63
N SER A 111 -0.23 -10.65 -30.19
CA SER A 111 -0.06 -11.99 -29.64
C SER A 111 1.31 -12.18 -28.99
N VAL A 112 1.42 -13.15 -28.09
CA VAL A 112 2.71 -13.57 -27.52
C VAL A 112 3.63 -14.03 -28.64
N GLY A 113 4.87 -13.51 -28.62
CA GLY A 113 5.87 -13.77 -29.67
C GLY A 113 5.95 -12.70 -30.74
N ASP A 114 4.96 -11.80 -30.88
CA ASP A 114 5.03 -10.66 -31.79
C ASP A 114 6.13 -9.69 -31.37
N ILE A 115 6.70 -9.00 -32.35
CA ILE A 115 7.71 -7.96 -32.14
C ILE A 115 7.03 -6.59 -32.30
N ILE A 116 7.20 -5.74 -31.30
CA ILE A 116 6.71 -4.37 -31.31
C ILE A 116 7.87 -3.37 -31.24
N LEU A 117 7.73 -2.23 -31.90
CA LEU A 117 8.70 -1.14 -31.86
C LEU A 117 8.16 -0.03 -30.96
N VAL A 118 8.95 0.36 -29.96
CA VAL A 118 8.66 1.48 -29.07
C VAL A 118 9.77 2.50 -29.20
N LYS A 119 9.41 3.75 -29.49
CA LYS A 119 10.34 4.86 -29.71
C LYS A 119 10.37 5.79 -28.50
N GLU A 120 11.31 6.72 -28.52
CA GLU A 120 11.46 7.77 -27.51
C GLU A 120 10.11 8.47 -27.23
N ASN A 121 9.84 8.75 -25.95
CA ASN A 121 8.64 9.36 -25.41
C ASN A 121 7.35 8.50 -25.52
N GLU A 122 7.41 7.27 -25.99
CA GLU A 122 6.28 6.36 -26.07
C GLU A 122 6.19 5.46 -24.83
N ILE A 123 4.98 5.01 -24.56
CA ILE A 123 4.69 4.08 -23.46
C ILE A 123 4.74 2.66 -24.00
N ILE A 124 5.39 1.78 -23.28
CA ILE A 124 5.46 0.35 -23.60
C ILE A 124 4.07 -0.27 -23.39
N PRO A 125 3.43 -0.79 -24.43
CA PRO A 125 2.03 -1.23 -24.35
C PRO A 125 1.85 -2.60 -23.70
N LEU A 126 2.83 -3.50 -23.82
CA LEU A 126 2.77 -4.89 -23.41
C LEU A 126 4.07 -5.33 -22.76
N ASP A 127 4.01 -6.28 -21.82
CA ASP A 127 5.19 -6.88 -21.21
C ASP A 127 5.97 -7.70 -22.24
N GLY A 128 7.30 -7.62 -22.21
CA GLY A 128 8.15 -8.34 -23.13
C GLY A 128 9.63 -8.29 -22.79
N ILE A 129 10.45 -8.80 -23.72
CA ILE A 129 11.91 -8.81 -23.64
C ILE A 129 12.47 -8.02 -24.82
N ILE A 130 13.47 -7.19 -24.57
CA ILE A 130 14.15 -6.42 -25.62
C ILE A 130 14.93 -7.39 -26.51
N VAL A 131 14.67 -7.35 -27.81
CA VAL A 131 15.38 -8.17 -28.81
C VAL A 131 16.34 -7.35 -29.67
N GLU A 132 16.15 -6.03 -29.72
CA GLU A 132 17.03 -5.11 -30.48
C GLU A 132 16.90 -3.70 -29.89
N GLY A 133 18.02 -2.96 -29.85
CA GLY A 133 18.08 -1.60 -29.28
C GLY A 133 18.42 -1.58 -27.80
N ALA A 134 18.69 -0.37 -27.29
CA ALA A 134 18.89 -0.08 -25.87
C ALA A 134 18.30 1.30 -25.57
N ALA A 135 17.65 1.46 -24.44
CA ALA A 135 17.00 2.72 -24.08
C ALA A 135 16.99 2.98 -22.58
N ALA A 136 16.96 4.24 -22.19
CA ALA A 136 16.59 4.62 -20.84
C ALA A 136 15.06 4.53 -20.71
N ILE A 137 14.59 3.75 -19.75
CA ILE A 137 13.17 3.48 -19.52
C ILE A 137 12.76 4.03 -18.15
N ASP A 138 11.80 4.92 -18.16
CA ASP A 138 11.15 5.44 -16.96
C ASP A 138 10.06 4.44 -16.53
N GLU A 139 10.33 3.73 -15.44
CA GLU A 139 9.41 2.77 -14.83
C GLU A 139 8.64 3.37 -13.65
N SER A 140 8.71 4.68 -13.42
CA SER A 140 8.13 5.36 -12.25
C SER A 140 6.62 5.16 -12.10
N LEU A 141 5.88 5.03 -13.21
CA LEU A 141 4.45 4.71 -13.19
C LEU A 141 4.17 3.29 -12.68
N VAL A 142 5.15 2.41 -12.78
CA VAL A 142 5.05 0.97 -12.53
C VAL A 142 5.77 0.59 -11.23
N THR A 143 7.03 0.97 -11.10
CA THR A 143 7.90 0.63 -9.96
C THR A 143 8.00 1.73 -8.92
N GLY A 144 7.63 2.97 -9.26
CA GLY A 144 7.79 4.15 -8.42
C GLY A 144 9.21 4.72 -8.36
N GLU A 145 10.18 4.07 -9.01
CA GLU A 145 11.56 4.57 -9.08
C GLU A 145 11.64 5.78 -10.03
N SER A 146 12.06 6.92 -9.49
CA SER A 146 12.05 8.20 -10.22
C SER A 146 13.17 8.34 -11.26
N LEU A 147 14.17 7.46 -11.24
CA LEU A 147 15.31 7.52 -12.18
C LEU A 147 15.11 6.52 -13.30
N PRO A 148 15.23 6.95 -14.57
CA PRO A 148 15.21 6.04 -15.70
C PRO A 148 16.30 4.97 -15.60
N VAL A 149 15.95 3.73 -15.89
CA VAL A 149 16.87 2.58 -15.91
C VAL A 149 17.30 2.31 -17.36
N ILE A 150 18.59 2.17 -17.61
CA ILE A 150 19.09 1.76 -18.93
C ILE A 150 18.85 0.26 -19.08
N LYS A 151 18.11 -0.12 -20.12
CA LYS A 151 17.84 -1.52 -20.48
C LYS A 151 18.36 -1.83 -21.87
N ASP A 152 18.91 -3.02 -22.01
CA ASP A 152 19.58 -3.53 -23.22
C ASP A 152 18.93 -4.85 -23.69
N VAL A 153 19.46 -5.43 -24.74
CA VAL A 153 19.00 -6.71 -25.32
C VAL A 153 18.98 -7.81 -24.23
N ASN A 154 17.89 -8.57 -24.17
CA ASN A 154 17.52 -9.59 -23.19
C ASN A 154 16.99 -9.05 -21.85
N ASP A 155 16.91 -7.75 -21.62
CA ASP A 155 16.25 -7.21 -20.43
C ASP A 155 14.72 -7.27 -20.59
N GLU A 156 14.03 -7.53 -19.47
CA GLU A 156 12.57 -7.49 -19.42
C GLU A 156 12.06 -6.05 -19.33
N VAL A 157 10.99 -5.76 -20.06
CA VAL A 157 10.27 -4.49 -20.02
C VAL A 157 8.80 -4.71 -19.62
N ILE A 158 8.26 -3.75 -18.90
CA ILE A 158 6.94 -3.84 -18.28
C ILE A 158 5.99 -2.84 -18.95
N SER A 159 4.78 -3.27 -19.26
CA SER A 159 3.74 -2.39 -19.81
C SER A 159 3.45 -1.22 -18.87
N GLY A 160 3.22 -0.04 -19.43
CA GLY A 160 3.02 1.20 -18.69
C GLY A 160 4.29 2.01 -18.43
N SER A 161 5.48 1.44 -18.60
CA SER A 161 6.77 2.16 -18.55
C SER A 161 6.94 3.04 -19.79
N LYS A 162 7.71 4.14 -19.66
CA LYS A 162 7.93 5.10 -20.74
C LYS A 162 9.38 5.04 -21.23
N VAL A 163 9.58 4.93 -22.54
CA VAL A 163 10.91 5.07 -23.15
C VAL A 163 11.32 6.55 -23.15
N VAL A 164 12.45 6.88 -22.51
CA VAL A 164 12.92 8.26 -22.32
C VAL A 164 13.97 8.65 -23.37
N SER A 165 14.75 7.70 -23.85
CA SER A 165 15.73 7.92 -24.90
C SER A 165 15.76 6.76 -25.88
N ASP A 166 16.14 7.01 -27.11
CA ASP A 166 16.32 6.01 -28.18
C ASP A 166 15.06 5.19 -28.52
N TRP A 167 15.23 3.94 -28.90
CA TRP A 167 14.17 3.03 -29.27
C TRP A 167 14.54 1.59 -28.94
N ILE A 168 13.50 0.76 -28.74
CA ILE A 168 13.63 -0.67 -28.49
C ILE A 168 12.66 -1.47 -29.34
N LYS A 169 13.08 -2.66 -29.79
CA LYS A 169 12.17 -3.70 -30.26
C LYS A 169 11.95 -4.71 -29.15
N VAL A 170 10.70 -4.91 -28.83
CA VAL A 170 10.28 -5.77 -27.73
C VAL A 170 9.54 -6.99 -28.29
N LYS A 171 10.00 -8.18 -27.95
CA LYS A 171 9.28 -9.42 -28.18
C LYS A 171 8.27 -9.61 -27.06
N VAL A 172 7.00 -9.58 -27.39
CA VAL A 172 5.90 -9.67 -26.44
C VAL A 172 5.89 -11.05 -25.76
N THR A 173 5.89 -11.07 -24.43
CA THR A 173 5.88 -12.31 -23.62
C THR A 173 4.52 -12.61 -22.99
N LYS A 174 3.65 -11.58 -22.86
CA LYS A 174 2.32 -11.73 -22.24
C LYS A 174 1.26 -11.02 -23.09
N THR A 175 0.07 -11.57 -23.11
CA THR A 175 -1.09 -10.92 -23.73
C THR A 175 -1.48 -9.64 -22.96
N LEU A 176 -2.31 -8.77 -23.54
CA LEU A 176 -2.79 -7.56 -22.85
C LEU A 176 -3.43 -7.86 -21.49
N LYS A 177 -4.25 -8.92 -21.42
CA LYS A 177 -4.92 -9.35 -20.17
C LYS A 177 -3.95 -9.88 -19.12
N GLU A 178 -2.82 -10.42 -19.54
CA GLU A 178 -1.77 -10.92 -18.66
C GLU A 178 -0.69 -9.87 -18.37
N SER A 179 -0.76 -8.71 -19.06
CA SER A 179 0.19 -7.62 -18.85
C SER A 179 0.05 -7.03 -17.44
N TYR A 180 1.16 -6.46 -16.97
CA TYR A 180 1.27 -5.90 -15.63
C TYR A 180 0.13 -4.96 -15.26
N VAL A 181 -0.11 -3.93 -16.07
CA VAL A 181 -1.10 -2.89 -15.79
C VAL A 181 -2.52 -3.48 -15.77
N TYR A 182 -2.81 -4.43 -16.67
CA TYR A 182 -4.11 -5.08 -16.71
C TYR A 182 -4.37 -5.97 -15.49
N ARG A 183 -3.37 -6.75 -15.06
CA ARG A 183 -3.47 -7.57 -13.84
C ARG A 183 -3.69 -6.72 -12.59
N ILE A 184 -3.01 -5.60 -12.47
CA ILE A 184 -3.23 -4.65 -11.38
C ILE A 184 -4.68 -4.14 -11.38
N ALA A 185 -5.18 -3.69 -12.52
CA ALA A 185 -6.54 -3.19 -12.63
C ALA A 185 -7.57 -4.28 -12.33
N GLU A 186 -7.35 -5.52 -12.79
CA GLU A 186 -8.18 -6.68 -12.48
C GLU A 186 -8.16 -7.04 -10.99
N MET A 187 -6.99 -6.99 -10.34
CA MET A 187 -6.89 -7.15 -8.88
C MET A 187 -7.72 -6.11 -8.14
N ILE A 188 -7.66 -4.86 -8.58
CA ILE A 188 -8.45 -3.76 -8.01
C ILE A 188 -9.96 -4.04 -8.19
N GLU A 189 -10.38 -4.46 -9.38
CA GLU A 189 -11.78 -4.70 -9.70
C GLU A 189 -12.35 -5.95 -9.03
N LYS A 190 -11.55 -7.03 -8.96
CA LYS A 190 -11.96 -8.32 -8.39
C LYS A 190 -11.75 -8.45 -6.87
N THR A 191 -11.23 -7.40 -6.21
CA THR A 191 -11.00 -7.46 -4.76
C THR A 191 -12.30 -7.75 -4.02
N LYS A 192 -12.45 -8.99 -3.54
CA LYS A 192 -13.55 -9.36 -2.64
C LYS A 192 -13.36 -8.59 -1.34
N ARG A 193 -14.46 -8.03 -0.83
CA ARG A 193 -14.49 -7.27 0.42
C ARG A 193 -15.07 -8.09 1.56
N PRO A 194 -14.34 -9.03 2.17
CA PRO A 194 -14.78 -9.53 3.46
C PRO A 194 -14.75 -8.36 4.46
N LYS A 195 -15.88 -8.16 5.17
CA LYS A 195 -15.98 -7.15 6.22
C LYS A 195 -14.97 -7.42 7.33
N GLY A 196 -14.35 -6.37 7.85
CA GLY A 196 -13.49 -6.44 9.02
C GLY A 196 -14.27 -6.71 10.30
N GLU A 197 -13.57 -6.94 11.41
CA GLU A 197 -14.23 -7.23 12.69
C GLU A 197 -14.95 -6.00 13.26
N SER A 198 -14.35 -4.81 13.19
CA SER A 198 -15.01 -3.56 13.64
C SER A 198 -16.23 -3.23 12.78
N GLU A 199 -16.19 -3.53 11.48
CA GLU A 199 -17.32 -3.35 10.57
C GLU A 199 -18.49 -4.28 10.94
N LYS A 200 -18.20 -5.56 11.24
CA LYS A 200 -19.20 -6.52 11.71
C LYS A 200 -19.80 -6.12 13.08
N GLN A 201 -18.95 -5.63 13.99
CA GLN A 201 -19.41 -5.14 15.29
C GLN A 201 -20.31 -3.93 15.15
N LEU A 202 -19.98 -3.00 14.25
CA LEU A 202 -20.80 -1.84 13.94
C LEU A 202 -22.14 -2.25 13.31
N ASP A 203 -22.13 -3.18 12.36
CA ASP A 203 -23.32 -3.78 11.78
C ASP A 203 -24.23 -4.37 12.86
N ALA A 204 -23.66 -5.18 13.74
CA ALA A 204 -24.42 -5.81 14.84
C ALA A 204 -25.07 -4.79 15.75
N LEU A 205 -24.34 -3.70 16.07
CA LEU A 205 -24.88 -2.58 16.85
C LEU A 205 -26.03 -1.87 16.12
N ILE A 206 -25.82 -1.53 14.84
CA ILE A 206 -26.83 -0.85 14.01
C ILE A 206 -28.08 -1.72 13.90
N TYR A 207 -27.94 -3.02 13.63
CA TYR A 207 -29.08 -3.93 13.48
C TYR A 207 -29.79 -4.17 14.81
N GLY A 208 -29.04 -4.28 15.92
CA GLY A 208 -29.60 -4.40 17.26
C GLY A 208 -30.44 -3.18 17.66
N ILE A 209 -29.90 -1.98 17.44
CA ILE A 209 -30.63 -0.71 17.67
C ILE A 209 -31.86 -0.63 16.76
N THR A 210 -31.73 -0.95 15.48
CA THR A 210 -32.84 -0.94 14.52
C THR A 210 -33.97 -1.88 14.93
N PHE A 211 -33.64 -3.11 15.36
CA PHE A 211 -34.61 -4.07 15.85
C PHE A 211 -35.34 -3.57 17.10
N LEU A 212 -34.58 -3.07 18.07
CA LEU A 212 -35.16 -2.53 19.31
C LEU A 212 -36.11 -1.36 19.03
N LEU A 213 -35.69 -0.43 18.16
CA LEU A 213 -36.49 0.73 17.77
C LEU A 213 -37.75 0.32 17.01
N SER A 214 -37.67 -0.66 16.12
CA SER A 214 -38.84 -1.19 15.43
C SER A 214 -39.86 -1.73 16.40
N LEU A 215 -39.42 -2.46 17.46
CA LEU A 215 -40.30 -2.95 18.51
C LEU A 215 -40.94 -1.82 19.32
N VAL A 216 -40.13 -0.80 19.68
CA VAL A 216 -40.62 0.38 20.44
C VAL A 216 -41.67 1.15 19.64
N ILE A 217 -41.44 1.41 18.35
CA ILE A 217 -42.37 2.15 17.49
C ILE A 217 -43.68 1.38 17.29
N PHE A 218 -43.59 0.06 17.06
CA PHE A 218 -44.78 -0.79 16.96
C PHE A 218 -45.61 -0.76 18.25
N SER A 219 -44.95 -0.92 19.40
CA SER A 219 -45.56 -0.85 20.71
C SER A 219 -46.15 0.55 21.01
N LEU A 220 -45.43 1.62 20.62
CA LEU A 220 -45.89 3.00 20.79
C LEU A 220 -47.16 3.28 20.01
N GLY A 221 -47.22 2.88 18.72
CA GLY A 221 -48.43 3.04 17.89
C GLY A 221 -49.65 2.32 18.48
N PHE A 222 -49.47 1.11 19.00
CA PHE A 222 -50.52 0.35 19.69
C PHE A 222 -50.94 1.02 21.01
N THR A 223 -49.99 1.47 21.82
CA THR A 223 -50.26 2.13 23.11
C THR A 223 -51.02 3.44 22.93
N ILE A 224 -50.64 4.27 21.96
CA ILE A 224 -51.32 5.54 21.63
C ILE A 224 -52.79 5.29 21.27
N ARG A 225 -53.04 4.22 20.49
CA ARG A 225 -54.39 3.84 20.10
C ARG A 225 -55.22 3.35 21.28
N LEU A 226 -54.63 2.59 22.22
CA LEU A 226 -55.27 2.15 23.47
C LEU A 226 -55.65 3.33 24.39
N LEU A 227 -54.84 4.40 24.35
CA LEU A 227 -55.14 5.63 25.12
C LEU A 227 -56.22 6.51 24.47
N GLY A 228 -56.83 6.05 23.37
CA GLY A 228 -57.88 6.79 22.66
C GLY A 228 -57.42 7.88 21.72
N TYR A 229 -56.10 7.95 21.45
CA TYR A 229 -55.56 8.89 20.51
C TYR A 229 -55.27 8.19 19.17
N SER A 230 -55.31 8.93 18.05
CA SER A 230 -54.99 8.43 16.73
C SER A 230 -53.84 9.25 16.13
N LEU A 231 -52.82 8.57 15.70
CA LEU A 231 -51.77 9.14 14.82
C LEU A 231 -51.96 8.58 13.40
N SER A 232 -51.79 9.41 12.41
CA SER A 232 -51.78 8.93 11.02
C SER A 232 -50.54 8.07 10.79
N LEU A 233 -50.68 7.03 9.97
CA LEU A 233 -49.58 6.11 9.66
C LEU A 233 -48.36 6.83 9.08
N PRO A 234 -48.48 7.81 8.14
CA PRO A 234 -47.35 8.60 7.64
C PRO A 234 -46.55 9.29 8.74
N ILE A 235 -47.21 9.88 9.77
CA ILE A 235 -46.49 10.50 10.89
C ILE A 235 -45.69 9.46 11.68
N LEU A 236 -46.30 8.31 11.96
CA LEU A 236 -45.61 7.22 12.67
C LEU A 236 -44.43 6.67 11.90
N LEU A 237 -44.56 6.50 10.57
CA LEU A 237 -43.46 6.06 9.70
C LEU A 237 -42.39 7.14 9.55
N GLY A 238 -42.75 8.41 9.40
CA GLY A 238 -41.81 9.52 9.39
C GLY A 238 -41.00 9.59 10.70
N PHE A 239 -41.69 9.45 11.85
CA PHE A 239 -41.02 9.36 13.15
C PHE A 239 -40.09 8.15 13.21
N TYR A 240 -40.55 6.97 12.78
CA TYR A 240 -39.73 5.76 12.73
C TYR A 240 -38.43 5.99 11.96
N VAL A 241 -38.51 6.54 10.75
CA VAL A 241 -37.33 6.80 9.92
C VAL A 241 -36.40 7.84 10.55
N CYS A 242 -36.93 8.85 11.24
CA CYS A 242 -36.11 9.80 12.00
C CYS A 242 -35.27 9.14 13.11
N LEU A 243 -35.76 8.04 13.65
CA LEU A 243 -35.11 7.32 14.76
C LEU A 243 -34.13 6.24 14.28
N LEU A 244 -34.31 5.73 13.08
CA LEU A 244 -33.39 4.73 12.53
C LEU A 244 -31.98 5.32 12.37
N PRO A 245 -30.93 4.52 12.61
CA PRO A 245 -29.54 4.96 12.43
C PRO A 245 -29.16 5.04 10.93
N THR A 246 -29.93 5.85 10.18
CA THR A 246 -29.81 5.98 8.73
C THR A 246 -28.51 6.65 8.32
N THR A 247 -27.97 7.57 9.11
CA THR A 247 -26.78 8.35 8.80
C THR A 247 -25.54 7.47 8.69
N ILE A 248 -25.25 6.65 9.71
CA ILE A 248 -24.08 5.78 9.69
C ILE A 248 -24.28 4.64 8.69
N SER A 249 -25.49 4.10 8.62
CA SER A 249 -25.83 3.02 7.70
C SER A 249 -25.68 3.44 6.23
N ALA A 250 -25.94 4.71 5.89
CA ALA A 250 -25.74 5.28 4.56
C ALA A 250 -24.26 5.51 4.22
N LEU A 251 -23.40 5.72 5.21
CA LEU A 251 -22.00 6.11 4.96
C LEU A 251 -21.01 4.96 5.14
N GLU A 252 -21.41 3.85 5.73
CA GLU A 252 -20.52 2.73 6.07
C GLU A 252 -19.80 2.15 4.86
N GLU A 253 -20.53 1.88 3.79
CA GLU A 253 -19.94 1.34 2.55
C GLU A 253 -19.03 2.37 1.88
N ALA A 254 -19.42 3.64 1.87
CA ALA A 254 -18.61 4.74 1.34
C ALA A 254 -17.28 4.90 2.08
N ILE A 255 -17.26 4.76 3.42
CA ILE A 255 -16.05 4.79 4.23
C ILE A 255 -15.12 3.65 3.85
N SER A 256 -15.63 2.43 3.74
CA SER A 256 -14.85 1.23 3.41
C SER A 256 -14.26 1.31 2.01
N ILE A 257 -15.03 1.75 1.01
CA ILE A 257 -14.57 1.96 -0.37
C ILE A 257 -13.47 3.01 -0.42
N SER A 258 -13.66 4.11 0.29
CA SER A 258 -12.68 5.20 0.27
C SER A 258 -11.36 4.80 0.93
N GLY A 259 -11.37 3.92 1.92
CA GLY A 259 -10.16 3.32 2.51
C GLY A 259 -9.31 2.61 1.46
N LEU A 260 -9.91 1.73 0.66
CA LEU A 260 -9.25 1.06 -0.46
C LEU A 260 -8.69 2.05 -1.49
N THR A 261 -9.50 3.03 -1.89
CA THR A 261 -9.09 4.04 -2.87
C THR A 261 -7.86 4.85 -2.40
N ARG A 262 -7.77 5.11 -1.10
CA ARG A 262 -6.61 5.82 -0.51
C ARG A 262 -5.35 4.97 -0.53
N LEU A 263 -5.43 3.65 -0.28
CA LEU A 263 -4.29 2.73 -0.44
C LEU A 263 -3.77 2.73 -1.89
N TRP A 264 -4.66 2.73 -2.87
CA TRP A 264 -4.23 2.78 -4.27
C TRP A 264 -3.49 4.08 -4.63
N LYS A 265 -3.86 5.21 -4.02
CA LYS A 265 -3.13 6.47 -4.22
C LYS A 265 -1.68 6.42 -3.73
N ILE A 266 -1.39 5.61 -2.72
CA ILE A 266 -0.02 5.35 -2.27
C ILE A 266 0.59 4.10 -2.93
N LYS A 267 0.01 3.61 -4.03
CA LYS A 267 0.50 2.46 -4.80
C LYS A 267 0.52 1.13 -4.04
N VAL A 268 -0.35 0.98 -3.06
CA VAL A 268 -0.55 -0.28 -2.35
C VAL A 268 -1.92 -0.87 -2.70
N ILE A 269 -1.93 -2.14 -3.10
CA ILE A 269 -3.14 -2.92 -3.36
C ILE A 269 -3.45 -3.78 -2.14
N SER A 270 -4.66 -3.67 -1.60
CA SER A 270 -5.16 -4.61 -0.60
C SER A 270 -6.09 -5.62 -1.24
N LYS A 271 -5.91 -6.89 -0.95
CA LYS A 271 -6.80 -7.97 -1.40
C LYS A 271 -8.10 -8.05 -0.60
N SER A 272 -8.18 -7.35 0.54
CA SER A 272 -9.39 -7.34 1.38
C SER A 272 -9.52 -6.06 2.21
N GLY A 273 -10.75 -5.65 2.48
CA GLY A 273 -11.04 -4.57 3.44
C GLY A 273 -10.60 -4.89 4.86
N LYS A 274 -10.62 -6.18 5.24
CA LYS A 274 -10.15 -6.66 6.54
C LYS A 274 -8.67 -6.35 6.79
N ALA A 275 -7.83 -6.43 5.76
CA ALA A 275 -6.41 -6.14 5.89
C ALA A 275 -6.13 -4.66 6.20
N ILE A 276 -6.92 -3.73 5.61
CA ILE A 276 -6.79 -2.29 5.89
C ILE A 276 -7.19 -1.98 7.34
N GLU A 277 -8.25 -2.60 7.80
CA GLU A 277 -8.72 -2.45 9.18
C GLU A 277 -7.66 -2.98 10.15
N ALA A 278 -7.15 -4.20 9.90
CA ALA A 278 -6.06 -4.77 10.69
C ALA A 278 -4.81 -3.88 10.69
N ALA A 279 -4.53 -3.17 9.60
CA ALA A 279 -3.41 -2.23 9.55
C ALA A 279 -3.57 -1.07 10.56
N GLY A 280 -4.81 -0.66 10.85
CA GLY A 280 -5.08 0.35 11.88
C GLY A 280 -4.81 -0.12 13.30
N ASP A 281 -4.92 -1.42 13.54
CA ASP A 281 -4.76 -2.06 14.86
C ASP A 281 -3.37 -2.69 15.06
N VAL A 282 -2.41 -2.47 14.15
CA VAL A 282 -1.07 -3.05 14.24
C VAL A 282 -0.36 -2.61 15.51
N ASP A 283 0.12 -3.60 16.27
CA ASP A 283 0.94 -3.44 17.48
C ASP A 283 2.42 -3.74 17.21
N VAL A 284 2.71 -4.68 16.30
CA VAL A 284 4.06 -5.16 15.99
C VAL A 284 4.29 -5.19 14.49
N VAL A 285 5.45 -4.71 14.06
CA VAL A 285 5.90 -4.82 12.66
C VAL A 285 7.17 -5.65 12.59
N LEU A 286 7.14 -6.73 11.81
CA LEU A 286 8.31 -7.51 11.48
C LEU A 286 8.89 -6.99 10.17
N LEU A 287 10.11 -6.46 10.22
CA LEU A 287 10.83 -5.89 9.08
C LEU A 287 11.99 -6.80 8.72
N ASP A 288 12.03 -7.30 7.50
CA ASP A 288 13.24 -7.93 7.00
C ASP A 288 14.37 -6.89 6.89
N LYS A 289 15.60 -7.29 7.08
CA LYS A 289 16.74 -6.39 6.92
C LYS A 289 16.96 -6.03 5.45
N THR A 290 17.13 -7.07 4.64
CA THR A 290 17.55 -6.95 3.24
C THR A 290 16.41 -6.42 2.35
N GLY A 291 16.68 -5.38 1.58
CA GLY A 291 15.65 -4.77 0.73
C GLY A 291 14.60 -3.94 1.49
N THR A 292 14.49 -4.06 2.82
CA THR A 292 13.52 -3.35 3.68
C THR A 292 14.17 -2.22 4.48
N ILE A 293 15.09 -2.53 5.36
CA ILE A 293 15.86 -1.56 6.16
C ILE A 293 17.06 -1.06 5.35
N THR A 294 17.67 -1.96 4.57
CA THR A 294 18.80 -1.67 3.70
C THR A 294 18.36 -1.69 2.23
N LEU A 295 19.19 -1.14 1.35
CA LEU A 295 18.95 -1.14 -0.11
C LEU A 295 19.03 -2.54 -0.75
N GLY A 296 19.35 -3.59 0.02
CA GLY A 296 19.53 -4.95 -0.49
C GLY A 296 20.82 -5.14 -1.29
N ARG A 297 21.67 -4.13 -1.34
CA ARG A 297 23.00 -4.17 -1.96
C ARG A 297 24.06 -3.77 -0.96
N ARG A 298 25.22 -4.39 -1.08
CA ARG A 298 26.40 -4.06 -0.30
C ARG A 298 27.29 -3.11 -1.09
N GLU A 299 27.79 -2.08 -0.43
CA GLU A 299 28.70 -1.13 -1.04
C GLU A 299 30.06 -1.21 -0.33
N PRO A 300 31.15 -1.07 -1.09
CA PRO A 300 32.49 -0.99 -0.54
C PRO A 300 32.67 0.27 0.30
N VAL A 301 33.27 0.09 1.47
CA VAL A 301 33.50 1.19 2.43
C VAL A 301 35.00 1.46 2.60
N LYS A 302 35.80 0.38 2.75
CA LYS A 302 37.21 0.50 3.08
C LYS A 302 38.01 -0.65 2.48
N ILE A 303 39.18 -0.33 1.91
CA ILE A 303 40.19 -1.30 1.53
C ILE A 303 41.16 -1.44 2.69
N ILE A 304 41.47 -2.67 3.09
CA ILE A 304 42.39 -3.00 4.17
C ILE A 304 43.52 -3.86 3.59
N PRO A 305 44.71 -3.27 3.35
CA PRO A 305 45.85 -4.03 2.88
C PRO A 305 46.36 -4.90 3.98
N LEU A 306 46.93 -6.07 3.64
CA LEU A 306 47.51 -7.04 4.53
C LEU A 306 49.01 -7.15 4.28
N ASN A 307 49.76 -7.56 5.30
CA ASN A 307 51.20 -7.69 5.26
C ASN A 307 51.87 -6.35 4.78
N SER A 308 52.73 -6.39 3.78
CA SER A 308 53.44 -5.22 3.25
C SER A 308 52.82 -4.62 1.99
N TYR A 309 51.58 -5.02 1.63
CA TYR A 309 50.88 -4.47 0.46
C TYR A 309 50.30 -3.08 0.77
N THR A 310 50.07 -2.29 -0.28
CA THR A 310 49.45 -0.98 -0.17
C THR A 310 47.95 -1.03 -0.53
N GLU A 311 47.19 -0.02 -0.14
CA GLU A 311 45.80 0.13 -0.55
C GLU A 311 45.68 0.14 -2.09
N GLU A 312 46.65 0.76 -2.78
CA GLU A 312 46.70 0.84 -4.24
C GLU A 312 46.89 -0.53 -4.89
N ASP A 313 47.70 -1.42 -4.28
CA ASP A 313 47.92 -2.77 -4.80
C ASP A 313 46.62 -3.60 -4.71
N VAL A 314 45.90 -3.51 -3.59
CA VAL A 314 44.62 -4.17 -3.41
C VAL A 314 43.55 -3.58 -4.33
N ALA A 315 43.54 -2.24 -4.52
CA ALA A 315 42.62 -1.57 -5.43
C ALA A 315 42.80 -2.01 -6.88
N LYS A 316 44.06 -2.17 -7.34
CA LYS A 316 44.37 -2.69 -8.66
C LYS A 316 43.91 -4.14 -8.86
N ALA A 317 44.09 -4.98 -7.85
CA ALA A 317 43.61 -6.36 -7.88
C ALA A 317 42.07 -6.43 -7.90
N LEU A 318 41.40 -5.61 -7.09
CA LEU A 318 39.95 -5.46 -7.12
C LEU A 318 39.42 -4.99 -8.46
N PHE A 319 40.09 -4.03 -9.10
CA PHE A 319 39.71 -3.57 -10.43
C PHE A 319 39.79 -4.72 -11.44
N LEU A 320 40.93 -5.43 -11.51
CA LEU A 320 41.13 -6.52 -12.43
C LEU A 320 40.13 -7.68 -12.21
N SER A 321 39.86 -8.03 -10.98
CA SER A 321 38.91 -9.09 -10.64
C SER A 321 37.42 -8.68 -10.80
N SER A 322 37.12 -7.39 -10.97
CA SER A 322 35.75 -6.87 -11.08
C SER A 322 35.38 -6.33 -12.46
N ILE A 323 36.32 -6.11 -13.37
CA ILE A 323 36.04 -5.41 -14.64
C ILE A 323 35.08 -6.17 -15.57
N GLN A 324 34.98 -7.48 -15.44
CA GLN A 324 34.03 -8.33 -16.17
C GLN A 324 32.92 -8.89 -15.28
N ASP A 325 32.87 -8.45 -14.01
CA ASP A 325 31.88 -8.87 -13.08
C ASP A 325 30.59 -8.05 -13.23
N ASP A 326 29.60 -8.61 -13.90
CA ASP A 326 28.31 -7.97 -14.14
C ASP A 326 27.39 -7.99 -12.91
N THR A 327 27.82 -8.61 -11.78
CA THR A 327 27.07 -8.59 -10.52
C THR A 327 26.95 -7.16 -9.97
N GLN A 328 25.92 -6.93 -9.16
CA GLN A 328 25.76 -5.63 -8.47
C GLN A 328 26.98 -5.30 -7.59
N GLU A 329 27.57 -6.31 -6.94
CA GLU A 329 28.76 -6.17 -6.12
C GLU A 329 29.98 -5.78 -6.95
N GLY A 330 30.22 -6.44 -8.10
CA GLY A 330 31.28 -6.06 -9.02
C GLY A 330 31.16 -4.63 -9.52
N LYS A 331 29.97 -4.22 -9.94
CA LYS A 331 29.67 -2.83 -10.35
C LYS A 331 29.86 -1.83 -9.21
N ALA A 332 29.50 -2.18 -7.98
CA ALA A 332 29.72 -1.33 -6.81
C ALA A 332 31.21 -1.14 -6.52
N ILE A 333 32.01 -2.20 -6.61
CA ILE A 333 33.47 -2.14 -6.45
C ILE A 333 34.09 -1.19 -7.48
N LEU A 334 33.71 -1.30 -8.74
CA LEU A 334 34.22 -0.39 -9.78
C LEU A 334 33.87 1.07 -9.52
N ARG A 335 32.61 1.37 -9.13
CA ARG A 335 32.21 2.73 -8.74
C ARG A 335 33.00 3.27 -7.56
N TYR A 336 33.22 2.44 -6.54
CA TYR A 336 34.01 2.81 -5.37
C TYR A 336 35.45 3.16 -5.76
N LEU A 337 36.09 2.34 -6.57
CA LEU A 337 37.46 2.58 -7.04
C LEU A 337 37.56 3.83 -7.91
N GLN A 338 36.55 4.14 -8.73
CA GLN A 338 36.44 5.39 -9.47
C GLN A 338 36.33 6.62 -8.55
N SER A 339 35.44 6.53 -7.54
CA SER A 339 35.21 7.63 -6.60
C SER A 339 36.44 7.98 -5.76
N LYS A 340 37.31 6.99 -5.55
CA LYS A 340 38.58 7.15 -4.83
C LYS A 340 39.78 7.50 -5.74
N ASN A 341 39.54 7.67 -7.05
CA ASN A 341 40.56 7.94 -8.07
C ASN A 341 41.63 6.84 -8.21
N TYR A 342 41.29 5.59 -7.85
CA TYR A 342 42.18 4.44 -8.08
C TYR A 342 42.18 3.99 -9.54
N ILE A 343 41.13 4.28 -10.28
CA ILE A 343 40.91 3.90 -11.68
C ILE A 343 40.34 5.07 -12.51
N PRO A 344 40.53 5.10 -13.84
CA PRO A 344 39.96 6.14 -14.69
C PRO A 344 38.45 6.15 -14.69
N SER A 345 37.85 7.32 -14.96
CA SER A 345 36.39 7.50 -15.06
C SER A 345 35.73 6.75 -16.24
N GLU A 346 36.47 6.57 -17.31
CA GLU A 346 36.05 5.80 -18.48
C GLU A 346 36.79 4.47 -18.53
N ILE A 347 36.05 3.37 -18.46
CA ILE A 347 36.60 2.01 -18.51
C ILE A 347 36.08 1.33 -19.77
N ASP A 348 36.96 1.12 -20.77
CA ASP A 348 36.68 0.21 -21.87
C ASP A 348 36.72 -1.23 -21.36
N LYS A 349 35.69 -2.04 -21.67
CA LYS A 349 35.67 -3.47 -21.36
C LYS A 349 36.77 -4.17 -22.14
N ALA A 350 37.93 -4.34 -21.50
CA ALA A 350 39.08 -5.02 -22.10
C ALA A 350 38.79 -6.50 -22.24
N ILE A 351 39.19 -7.07 -23.38
CA ILE A 351 39.11 -8.51 -23.64
C ILE A 351 40.11 -9.24 -22.76
N MET A 352 39.63 -9.92 -21.73
CA MET A 352 40.45 -10.73 -20.83
C MET A 352 40.46 -12.20 -21.22
N SER A 353 41.58 -12.89 -21.01
CA SER A 353 41.81 -14.22 -21.55
C SER A 353 41.05 -15.36 -20.87
N SER A 354 40.60 -15.19 -19.61
CA SER A 354 39.69 -16.11 -18.93
C SER A 354 39.19 -15.49 -17.62
N TYR A 355 37.89 -15.26 -17.52
CA TYR A 355 37.18 -14.81 -16.34
C TYR A 355 36.41 -15.98 -15.70
N GLU A 356 36.50 -16.12 -14.40
CA GLU A 356 35.68 -17.06 -13.59
C GLU A 356 34.56 -16.27 -12.94
N GLU A 357 33.32 -16.54 -13.40
CA GLU A 357 32.13 -15.87 -12.86
C GLU A 357 31.85 -16.32 -11.41
N PHE A 358 31.22 -15.43 -10.64
CA PHE A 358 30.77 -15.76 -9.30
C PHE A 358 29.70 -16.85 -9.37
N SER A 359 29.89 -17.89 -8.55
CA SER A 359 28.84 -18.90 -8.34
C SER A 359 28.64 -19.17 -6.84
N ALA A 360 27.42 -19.57 -6.46
CA ALA A 360 27.11 -19.93 -5.10
C ALA A 360 27.94 -21.12 -4.57
N LYS A 361 28.49 -21.94 -5.49
CA LYS A 361 29.34 -23.08 -5.18
C LYS A 361 30.79 -22.68 -4.95
N THR A 362 31.34 -21.83 -5.83
CA THR A 362 32.73 -21.38 -5.76
C THR A 362 32.92 -20.21 -4.79
N ARG A 363 31.87 -19.36 -4.59
CA ARG A 363 31.84 -18.17 -3.76
C ARG A 363 33.03 -17.24 -3.95
N ARG A 364 33.54 -17.22 -5.20
CA ARG A 364 34.63 -16.35 -5.66
C ARG A 364 34.41 -15.98 -7.12
N SER A 365 35.05 -14.90 -7.55
CA SER A 365 35.15 -14.48 -8.97
C SER A 365 36.51 -13.84 -9.24
N GLY A 366 36.93 -13.84 -10.46
CA GLY A 366 38.21 -13.24 -10.83
C GLY A 366 38.72 -13.66 -12.20
N ILE A 367 39.96 -13.34 -12.43
CA ILE A 367 40.62 -13.58 -13.75
C ILE A 367 41.90 -14.36 -13.58
N TYR A 368 42.25 -15.04 -14.65
CA TYR A 368 43.64 -15.53 -14.89
C TYR A 368 44.33 -14.56 -15.81
N TYR A 369 45.21 -13.73 -15.27
CA TYR A 369 45.84 -12.62 -15.95
C TYR A 369 46.93 -13.07 -16.91
N LYS A 370 46.83 -12.68 -18.18
CA LYS A 370 47.87 -12.91 -19.24
C LYS A 370 48.42 -11.62 -19.85
N GLY A 371 47.96 -10.48 -19.39
CA GLY A 371 48.23 -9.15 -19.92
C GLY A 371 46.99 -8.48 -20.49
N LEU A 372 46.76 -7.22 -20.14
CA LEU A 372 45.62 -6.40 -20.57
C LEU A 372 45.99 -5.65 -21.87
N ARG A 373 45.13 -5.68 -22.90
CA ARG A 373 45.13 -4.70 -23.98
C ARG A 373 43.93 -3.80 -23.84
N LEU A 374 44.14 -2.52 -23.56
CA LEU A 374 43.11 -1.50 -23.64
C LEU A 374 43.21 -0.79 -25.01
N PRO A 375 42.10 -0.60 -25.74
CA PRO A 375 42.10 0.12 -26.99
C PRO A 375 42.56 1.57 -26.78
N GLY A 376 43.65 1.97 -27.46
CA GLY A 376 44.08 3.35 -27.64
C GLY A 376 45.05 3.95 -26.63
N LYS A 377 45.44 3.27 -25.55
CA LYS A 377 46.53 3.74 -24.66
C LYS A 377 47.37 2.60 -24.13
N GLU A 378 48.71 2.74 -24.19
CA GLU A 378 49.64 1.87 -23.48
C GLU A 378 49.59 2.11 -21.96
N ILE A 379 48.50 1.72 -21.30
CA ILE A 379 48.38 1.80 -19.84
C ILE A 379 49.31 0.80 -19.14
N TYR A 380 49.92 -0.09 -19.90
CA TYR A 380 50.82 -1.14 -19.43
C TYR A 380 52.13 -0.68 -18.81
N LYS A 381 52.65 0.49 -19.18
CA LYS A 381 53.90 0.96 -18.60
C LYS A 381 53.80 1.53 -17.20
N GLU A 382 52.61 1.93 -16.78
CA GLU A 382 52.41 2.57 -15.46
C GLU A 382 51.72 1.67 -14.42
N MET A 383 50.99 0.64 -14.83
CA MET A 383 50.52 -0.38 -13.90
C MET A 383 51.64 -1.41 -13.62
N ARG A 384 52.63 -1.03 -12.85
CA ARG A 384 53.46 -2.00 -12.12
C ARG A 384 52.54 -2.65 -11.08
N ILE A 385 51.90 -3.73 -11.48
CA ILE A 385 51.05 -4.54 -10.65
C ILE A 385 51.98 -5.21 -9.63
N ILE A 386 52.05 -4.68 -8.40
CA ILE A 386 52.68 -5.29 -7.25
C ILE A 386 54.21 -5.16 -7.16
N ARG A 387 54.66 -4.46 -6.13
CA ARG A 387 56.08 -4.07 -5.90
C ARG A 387 57.04 -5.17 -5.46
N LYS A 388 56.66 -6.45 -5.33
CA LYS A 388 57.61 -7.51 -4.95
C LYS A 388 58.19 -8.19 -6.21
N SER A 389 59.45 -7.94 -6.49
CA SER A 389 60.22 -8.45 -7.59
C SER A 389 60.33 -9.99 -7.67
N ASP A 390 60.05 -10.69 -6.58
CA ASP A 390 60.19 -12.14 -6.46
C ASP A 390 58.98 -12.91 -6.98
N PHE A 391 57.82 -12.28 -7.13
CA PHE A 391 56.60 -12.90 -7.64
C PHE A 391 56.57 -12.99 -9.18
N TYR A 392 57.27 -12.11 -9.87
CA TYR A 392 57.29 -12.07 -11.35
C TYR A 392 58.00 -13.26 -12.00
N GLY A 393 58.91 -13.92 -11.27
CA GLY A 393 59.67 -15.04 -11.84
C GLY A 393 58.87 -16.32 -12.01
N ALA A 394 57.86 -16.56 -11.17
CA ALA A 394 57.08 -17.80 -11.16
C ALA A 394 56.02 -17.86 -12.27
N TYR A 395 55.55 -16.71 -12.76
CA TYR A 395 54.39 -16.64 -13.69
C TYR A 395 54.73 -16.07 -15.07
N LEU A 396 55.98 -15.96 -15.46
CA LEU A 396 56.41 -15.41 -16.75
C LEU A 396 55.81 -16.15 -17.96
N ASN A 397 55.37 -17.38 -17.81
CA ASN A 397 54.73 -18.20 -18.86
C ASN A 397 53.36 -18.76 -18.45
N GLU A 398 52.84 -18.53 -17.22
CA GLU A 398 51.59 -19.02 -16.72
C GLU A 398 50.59 -17.88 -16.44
N LYS A 399 49.30 -18.22 -16.39
CA LYS A 399 48.24 -17.25 -16.10
C LYS A 399 48.21 -16.98 -14.60
N MET A 400 48.51 -15.76 -14.15
CA MET A 400 48.47 -15.35 -12.77
C MET A 400 47.02 -15.20 -12.28
N PRO A 401 46.59 -15.95 -11.25
CA PRO A 401 45.24 -15.81 -10.70
C PRO A 401 45.10 -14.51 -9.90
N ILE A 402 44.02 -13.75 -10.17
CA ILE A 402 43.61 -12.57 -9.42
C ILE A 402 42.14 -12.76 -9.09
N PHE A 403 41.85 -13.01 -7.81
CA PHE A 403 40.52 -13.38 -7.36
C PHE A 403 40.07 -12.53 -6.19
N LYS A 404 38.74 -12.35 -6.10
CA LYS A 404 38.05 -11.87 -4.92
C LYS A 404 37.00 -12.90 -4.49
N GLY A 405 36.74 -13.03 -3.20
CA GLY A 405 35.75 -14.00 -2.73
C GLY A 405 35.58 -14.03 -1.23
N ALA A 406 34.73 -14.94 -0.80
CA ALA A 406 34.47 -15.14 0.62
C ALA A 406 35.74 -15.59 1.37
N PRO A 407 36.08 -14.96 2.52
CA PRO A 407 37.32 -15.21 3.21
C PRO A 407 37.57 -16.68 3.60
N ASP A 408 36.50 -17.38 3.99
CA ASP A 408 36.52 -18.79 4.36
C ASP A 408 36.94 -19.70 3.16
N VAL A 409 36.46 -19.38 1.98
CA VAL A 409 36.84 -20.08 0.75
C VAL A 409 38.24 -19.67 0.29
N MET A 410 38.52 -18.37 0.28
CA MET A 410 39.82 -17.85 -0.20
C MET A 410 40.99 -18.40 0.61
N ARG A 411 40.89 -18.51 1.94
CA ARG A 411 41.94 -19.09 2.79
C ARG A 411 42.22 -20.59 2.57
N THR A 412 41.29 -21.31 1.94
CA THR A 412 41.53 -22.73 1.61
C THR A 412 42.32 -22.89 0.32
N ILE A 413 42.38 -21.86 -0.51
CA ILE A 413 42.97 -21.88 -1.86
C ILE A 413 44.28 -21.08 -1.89
N PHE A 414 44.29 -19.95 -1.17
CA PHE A 414 45.41 -19.00 -1.16
C PHE A 414 46.01 -18.90 0.21
N HIS A 415 47.31 -18.57 0.29
CA HIS A 415 47.99 -18.37 1.55
C HIS A 415 47.50 -17.12 2.26
N ALA A 416 46.99 -17.26 3.48
CA ALA A 416 46.58 -16.15 4.33
C ALA A 416 47.75 -15.61 5.17
N PRO A 417 48.00 -14.28 5.16
CA PRO A 417 49.03 -13.67 5.98
C PRO A 417 48.65 -13.68 7.49
N PRO A 418 49.63 -13.50 8.41
CA PRO A 418 49.38 -13.62 9.86
C PRO A 418 48.33 -12.66 10.43
N ASP A 419 48.16 -11.46 9.84
CA ASP A 419 47.22 -10.43 10.24
C ASP A 419 45.79 -10.62 9.66
N PHE A 420 45.59 -11.65 8.86
CA PHE A 420 44.32 -11.91 8.17
C PHE A 420 43.15 -12.11 9.15
N ASP A 421 43.27 -12.99 10.11
CA ASP A 421 42.18 -13.31 11.04
C ASP A 421 41.87 -12.13 12.00
N GLU A 422 42.88 -11.36 12.44
CA GLU A 422 42.68 -10.14 13.22
C GLU A 422 41.86 -9.09 12.47
N LYS A 423 42.22 -8.86 11.21
CA LYS A 423 41.49 -7.88 10.36
C LYS A 423 40.07 -8.34 9.96
N LEU A 424 39.85 -9.64 9.83
CA LEU A 424 38.50 -10.19 9.66
C LEU A 424 37.62 -9.92 10.87
N GLU A 425 38.14 -10.15 12.09
CA GLU A 425 37.40 -9.85 13.32
C GLU A 425 37.12 -8.35 13.50
N GLU A 426 38.07 -7.49 13.09
CA GLU A 426 37.88 -6.03 13.11
C GLU A 426 36.70 -5.61 12.23
N ILE A 427 36.65 -6.08 10.96
CA ILE A 427 35.55 -5.82 10.04
C ILE A 427 34.22 -6.36 10.61
N ALA A 428 34.21 -7.58 11.14
CA ALA A 428 33.02 -8.18 11.72
C ALA A 428 32.49 -7.39 12.94
N LYS A 429 33.38 -6.89 13.80
CA LYS A 429 33.03 -6.03 14.95
C LYS A 429 32.45 -4.67 14.52
N GLU A 430 32.84 -4.17 13.35
CA GLU A 430 32.29 -2.94 12.77
C GLU A 430 30.98 -3.18 11.96
N GLY A 431 30.49 -4.42 11.93
CA GLY A 431 29.27 -4.79 11.21
C GLY A 431 29.44 -4.90 9.68
N GLY A 432 30.69 -4.90 9.21
CA GLY A 432 31.03 -5.07 7.80
C GLY A 432 31.02 -6.54 7.38
N THR A 433 30.94 -6.75 6.07
CA THR A 433 31.14 -8.06 5.43
C THR A 433 32.49 -8.01 4.72
N PRO A 434 33.47 -8.85 5.12
CA PRO A 434 34.76 -8.88 4.45
C PRO A 434 34.71 -9.65 3.14
N LEU A 435 35.40 -9.14 2.13
CA LEU A 435 35.69 -9.80 0.86
C LEU A 435 37.21 -9.91 0.74
N ALA A 436 37.74 -11.13 0.63
CA ALA A 436 39.17 -11.34 0.51
C ALA A 436 39.65 -11.18 -0.95
N VAL A 437 40.83 -10.60 -1.13
CA VAL A 437 41.44 -10.33 -2.44
C VAL A 437 42.80 -11.04 -2.50
N ALA A 438 42.98 -11.88 -3.50
CA ALA A 438 44.19 -12.66 -3.69
C ALA A 438 44.83 -12.40 -5.07
N VAL A 439 46.13 -12.45 -5.08
CA VAL A 439 46.96 -12.35 -6.27
C VAL A 439 48.07 -13.42 -6.25
N GLY A 440 48.19 -14.19 -7.31
CA GLY A 440 49.09 -15.37 -7.28
C GLY A 440 48.62 -16.36 -6.23
N ASP A 441 49.48 -16.69 -5.26
CA ASP A 441 49.20 -17.68 -4.22
C ASP A 441 48.85 -17.05 -2.87
N GLU A 442 48.84 -15.70 -2.76
CA GLU A 442 48.71 -14.99 -1.49
C GLU A 442 47.46 -14.07 -1.44
N ILE A 443 46.82 -14.01 -0.29
CA ILE A 443 45.81 -13.01 0.01
C ILE A 443 46.50 -11.70 0.37
N ILE A 444 46.25 -10.65 -0.41
CA ILE A 444 46.93 -9.36 -0.30
C ILE A 444 46.14 -8.30 0.45
N GLY A 445 44.85 -8.52 0.66
CA GLY A 445 44.00 -7.53 1.32
C GLY A 445 42.56 -7.99 1.48
N LEU A 446 41.80 -7.15 2.21
CA LEU A 446 40.39 -7.28 2.44
C LEU A 446 39.67 -6.04 1.94
N LEU A 447 38.47 -6.23 1.43
CA LEU A 447 37.53 -5.16 1.14
C LEU A 447 36.38 -5.27 2.13
N GLU A 448 36.14 -4.20 2.88
CA GLU A 448 34.97 -4.09 3.75
C GLU A 448 33.76 -3.65 2.95
N LEU A 449 32.72 -4.46 2.94
CA LEU A 449 31.42 -4.17 2.38
C LEU A 449 30.43 -3.90 3.51
N LYS A 450 29.60 -2.87 3.37
CA LYS A 450 28.49 -2.58 4.31
C LYS A 450 27.17 -2.52 3.56
N ASP A 451 26.12 -3.00 4.23
CA ASP A 451 24.75 -2.78 3.77
C ASP A 451 24.39 -1.31 3.94
N ILE A 452 23.91 -0.69 2.88
CA ILE A 452 23.49 0.71 2.93
C ILE A 452 22.07 0.79 3.46
N LEU A 453 21.87 1.60 4.50
CA LEU A 453 20.55 1.93 5.01
C LEU A 453 19.77 2.74 3.96
N LYS A 454 18.47 2.47 3.87
CA LYS A 454 17.57 3.32 3.08
C LYS A 454 17.49 4.72 3.68
N GLU A 455 17.40 5.72 2.80
CA GLU A 455 17.19 7.10 3.21
C GLU A 455 15.86 7.24 3.97
N GLY A 456 15.86 7.96 5.09
CA GLY A 456 14.67 8.18 5.91
C GLY A 456 14.24 7.02 6.81
N VAL A 457 14.91 5.84 6.80
CA VAL A 457 14.50 4.67 7.60
C VAL A 457 14.50 4.97 9.10
N LYS A 458 15.44 5.77 9.60
CA LYS A 458 15.51 6.16 11.03
C LYS A 458 14.28 6.96 11.46
N GLU A 459 13.85 7.89 10.63
CA GLU A 459 12.64 8.70 10.84
C GLU A 459 11.39 7.83 10.80
N GLN A 460 11.34 6.86 9.92
CA GLN A 460 10.27 5.90 9.81
C GLN A 460 10.13 5.02 11.03
N ILE A 461 11.23 4.48 11.55
CA ILE A 461 11.25 3.69 12.79
C ILE A 461 10.79 4.55 13.98
N ARG A 462 11.25 5.81 14.07
CA ARG A 462 10.76 6.74 15.10
C ARG A 462 9.25 6.98 14.98
N ALA A 463 8.74 7.14 13.75
CA ALA A 463 7.31 7.32 13.50
C ALA A 463 6.50 6.09 13.97
N LEU A 464 6.93 4.86 13.68
CA LEU A 464 6.31 3.63 14.20
C LEU A 464 6.26 3.62 15.73
N LYS A 465 7.39 3.87 16.38
CA LYS A 465 7.45 3.93 17.86
C LYS A 465 6.55 5.01 18.44
N SER A 466 6.46 6.18 17.81
CA SER A 466 5.57 7.27 18.26
C SER A 466 4.08 6.93 18.15
N MET A 467 3.72 5.99 17.28
CA MET A 467 2.37 5.44 17.16
C MET A 467 2.10 4.28 18.13
N GLY A 468 3.06 3.93 19.00
CA GLY A 468 2.96 2.80 19.93
C GLY A 468 3.21 1.44 19.29
N ILE A 469 3.79 1.40 18.08
CA ILE A 469 4.06 0.17 17.33
C ILE A 469 5.49 -0.27 17.61
N GLU A 470 5.66 -1.56 17.85
CA GLU A 470 6.94 -2.18 18.18
C GLU A 470 7.59 -2.77 16.92
N PRO A 471 8.69 -2.17 16.40
CA PRO A 471 9.41 -2.73 15.27
C PRO A 471 10.38 -3.83 15.70
N TYR A 472 10.38 -4.96 15.00
CA TYR A 472 11.36 -6.02 15.06
C TYR A 472 12.15 -6.06 13.76
N MET A 473 13.46 -6.17 13.85
CA MET A 473 14.29 -6.53 12.71
C MET A 473 14.49 -8.04 12.64
N VAL A 474 14.26 -8.63 11.49
CA VAL A 474 14.46 -10.06 11.25
C VAL A 474 15.50 -10.22 10.15
N THR A 475 16.53 -11.03 10.38
CA THR A 475 17.62 -11.22 9.42
C THR A 475 18.29 -12.58 9.59
N GLY A 476 18.81 -13.12 8.49
CA GLY A 476 19.70 -14.30 8.51
C GLY A 476 21.14 -14.01 8.98
N ASP A 477 21.48 -12.75 9.23
CA ASP A 477 22.84 -12.34 9.60
C ASP A 477 23.26 -12.82 11.00
N HIS A 478 24.57 -12.74 11.21
CA HIS A 478 25.16 -12.99 12.52
C HIS A 478 24.64 -11.98 13.58
N PRO A 479 24.44 -12.39 14.84
CA PRO A 479 23.86 -11.54 15.89
C PRO A 479 24.55 -10.18 16.07
N ILE A 480 25.88 -10.12 16.00
CA ILE A 480 26.63 -8.87 16.16
C ILE A 480 26.30 -7.88 15.04
N THR A 481 26.37 -8.30 13.78
CA THR A 481 26.05 -7.46 12.62
C THR A 481 24.59 -6.98 12.67
N ALA A 482 23.67 -7.90 12.99
CA ALA A 482 22.26 -7.59 13.12
C ALA A 482 22.00 -6.54 14.21
N GLN A 483 22.67 -6.67 15.39
CA GLN A 483 22.51 -5.72 16.49
C GLN A 483 23.05 -4.33 16.16
N ILE A 484 24.16 -4.25 15.43
CA ILE A 484 24.74 -2.96 15.00
C ILE A 484 23.77 -2.21 14.08
N ILE A 485 23.27 -2.87 13.04
CA ILE A 485 22.32 -2.26 12.09
C ILE A 485 21.03 -1.84 12.80
N ALA A 486 20.49 -2.71 13.66
CA ALA A 486 19.28 -2.41 14.42
C ALA A 486 19.46 -1.21 15.34
N SER A 487 20.57 -1.13 16.06
CA SER A 487 20.89 0.00 16.93
C SER A 487 21.02 1.30 16.13
N GLU A 488 21.61 1.25 14.95
CA GLU A 488 21.78 2.41 14.08
C GLU A 488 20.46 2.99 13.61
N VAL A 489 19.45 2.15 13.32
CA VAL A 489 18.11 2.60 12.93
C VAL A 489 17.17 2.80 14.12
N GLY A 490 17.60 2.44 15.33
CA GLY A 490 16.83 2.60 16.56
C GLY A 490 15.85 1.45 16.83
N ILE A 491 16.09 0.25 16.30
CA ILE A 491 15.32 -0.97 16.62
C ILE A 491 16.00 -1.70 17.78
N GLU A 492 15.23 -2.03 18.82
CA GLU A 492 15.76 -2.73 20.01
C GLU A 492 15.61 -4.25 19.93
N LYS A 493 14.59 -4.71 19.17
CA LYS A 493 14.26 -6.12 19.06
C LYS A 493 14.75 -6.72 17.75
N VAL A 494 15.64 -7.68 17.84
CA VAL A 494 16.31 -8.31 16.70
C VAL A 494 16.16 -9.82 16.76
N ILE A 495 15.84 -10.43 15.63
CA ILE A 495 15.87 -11.88 15.42
C ILE A 495 16.96 -12.11 14.37
N SER A 496 18.11 -12.53 14.82
CA SER A 496 19.28 -12.85 13.99
C SER A 496 19.31 -14.34 13.65
N GLN A 497 20.07 -14.72 12.61
CA GLN A 497 20.17 -16.08 12.09
C GLN A 497 18.82 -16.73 11.84
N ALA A 498 17.80 -15.89 11.49
CA ALA A 498 16.43 -16.31 11.32
C ALA A 498 16.27 -17.19 10.08
N LYS A 499 15.66 -18.34 10.28
CA LYS A 499 15.14 -19.20 9.22
C LYS A 499 13.68 -18.82 8.89
N PRO A 500 13.13 -19.27 7.76
CA PRO A 500 11.73 -19.01 7.42
C PRO A 500 10.75 -19.42 8.51
N GLU A 501 11.01 -20.55 9.17
CA GLU A 501 10.20 -21.07 10.28
C GLU A 501 10.22 -20.15 11.50
N ASP A 502 11.31 -19.45 11.75
CA ASP A 502 11.45 -18.57 12.91
C ASP A 502 10.62 -17.29 12.70
N LYS A 503 10.57 -16.78 11.46
CA LYS A 503 9.69 -15.67 11.08
C LYS A 503 8.22 -16.04 11.32
N TYR A 504 7.82 -17.22 10.86
CA TYR A 504 6.45 -17.73 11.02
C TYR A 504 6.08 -17.96 12.51
N LYS A 505 6.96 -18.62 13.28
CA LYS A 505 6.77 -18.84 14.72
C LYS A 505 6.62 -17.50 15.47
N LYS A 506 7.43 -16.49 15.12
CA LYS A 506 7.35 -15.18 15.75
C LYS A 506 6.01 -14.50 15.52
N VAL A 507 5.44 -14.61 14.32
CA VAL A 507 4.10 -14.11 14.05
C VAL A 507 3.07 -14.77 14.97
N ILE A 508 3.10 -16.11 15.10
CA ILE A 508 2.18 -16.85 15.98
C ILE A 508 2.36 -16.43 17.45
N GLU A 509 3.59 -16.40 17.95
CA GLU A 509 3.91 -16.05 19.33
C GLU A 509 3.32 -14.69 19.74
N GLU A 510 3.47 -13.68 18.88
CA GLU A 510 2.93 -12.36 19.20
C GLU A 510 1.40 -12.32 19.04
N GLN A 511 0.83 -13.08 18.09
CA GLN A 511 -0.63 -13.22 17.95
C GLN A 511 -1.27 -13.92 19.15
N GLU A 512 -0.62 -14.93 19.74
CA GLU A 512 -1.08 -15.60 20.97
C GLU A 512 -1.09 -14.67 22.18
N LYS A 513 -0.27 -13.62 22.17
CA LYS A 513 -0.30 -12.52 23.15
C LYS A 513 -1.43 -11.50 22.88
N GLY A 514 -2.27 -11.75 21.87
CA GLY A 514 -3.36 -10.86 21.48
C GLY A 514 -2.93 -9.65 20.64
N LYS A 515 -1.71 -9.63 20.10
CA LYS A 515 -1.21 -8.52 19.28
C LYS A 515 -1.56 -8.68 17.80
N THR A 516 -1.76 -7.57 17.13
CA THR A 516 -1.93 -7.50 15.68
C THR A 516 -0.58 -7.28 15.01
N ILE A 517 -0.23 -8.16 14.07
CA ILE A 517 1.09 -8.22 13.45
C ILE A 517 1.06 -7.78 12.00
N ALA A 518 1.97 -6.87 11.62
CA ALA A 518 2.32 -6.62 10.23
C ALA A 518 3.66 -7.29 9.89
N MET A 519 3.74 -7.88 8.71
CA MET A 519 4.96 -8.48 8.15
C MET A 519 5.23 -7.89 6.78
N VAL A 520 6.47 -7.50 6.53
CA VAL A 520 6.94 -7.01 5.23
C VAL A 520 8.00 -7.97 4.71
N GLY A 521 7.89 -8.39 3.46
CA GLY A 521 8.85 -9.30 2.85
C GLY A 521 8.69 -9.41 1.33
N ASP A 522 9.72 -9.91 0.65
CA ASP A 522 9.78 -10.05 -0.81
C ASP A 522 10.11 -11.47 -1.27
N GLY A 523 10.67 -12.30 -0.40
CA GLY A 523 11.15 -13.64 -0.72
C GLY A 523 10.14 -14.76 -0.54
N THR A 524 10.35 -15.88 -1.24
CA THR A 524 9.61 -17.13 -1.03
C THR A 524 9.69 -17.60 0.43
N ASN A 525 10.80 -17.30 1.09
CA ASN A 525 11.05 -17.64 2.50
C ASN A 525 10.11 -16.87 3.46
N ASP A 526 9.58 -15.73 3.04
CA ASP A 526 8.67 -14.90 3.82
C ASP A 526 7.20 -15.31 3.67
N ALA A 527 6.87 -16.05 2.62
CA ALA A 527 5.49 -16.38 2.27
C ALA A 527 4.67 -17.00 3.43
N PRO A 528 5.18 -17.95 4.23
CA PRO A 528 4.43 -18.48 5.36
C PRO A 528 4.11 -17.41 6.42
N ALA A 529 5.07 -16.53 6.73
CA ALA A 529 4.90 -15.45 7.70
C ALA A 529 3.97 -14.35 7.17
N LEU A 530 4.08 -13.99 5.87
CA LEU A 530 3.18 -13.04 5.19
C LEU A 530 1.73 -13.54 5.19
N ALA A 531 1.51 -14.84 4.91
CA ALA A 531 0.18 -15.44 4.92
C ALA A 531 -0.45 -15.46 6.31
N ARG A 532 0.36 -15.65 7.35
CA ARG A 532 -0.10 -15.74 8.73
C ARG A 532 -0.34 -14.37 9.36
N ALA A 533 0.43 -13.37 9.00
CA ALA A 533 0.33 -12.02 9.54
C ALA A 533 -1.06 -11.40 9.30
N ASN A 534 -1.52 -10.57 10.23
CA ASN A 534 -2.76 -9.82 10.07
C ASN A 534 -2.67 -8.85 8.88
N VAL A 535 -1.47 -8.28 8.69
CA VAL A 535 -1.11 -7.47 7.52
C VAL A 535 0.17 -8.05 6.94
N GLY A 536 0.07 -8.73 5.81
CA GLY A 536 1.21 -9.21 5.02
C GLY A 536 1.39 -8.30 3.81
N LEU A 537 2.47 -7.52 3.78
CA LEU A 537 2.81 -6.63 2.67
C LEU A 537 3.94 -7.25 1.85
N ALA A 538 3.63 -7.74 0.66
CA ALA A 538 4.63 -8.22 -0.28
C ALA A 538 5.08 -7.12 -1.24
N MET A 539 6.36 -7.14 -1.60
CA MET A 539 6.91 -6.27 -2.64
C MET A 539 6.49 -6.77 -4.02
N TYR A 540 6.25 -5.87 -4.96
CA TYR A 540 5.91 -6.25 -6.34
C TYR A 540 7.09 -6.99 -7.02
N THR A 541 8.32 -6.54 -6.81
CA THR A 541 9.56 -7.20 -7.28
C THR A 541 9.81 -8.54 -6.59
N GLY A 542 9.07 -8.86 -5.53
CA GLY A 542 9.17 -10.12 -4.82
C GLY A 542 8.63 -11.32 -5.62
N THR A 543 8.85 -12.51 -5.08
CA THR A 543 8.41 -13.77 -5.71
C THR A 543 6.90 -13.86 -5.82
N GLU A 544 6.38 -14.55 -6.84
CA GLU A 544 4.93 -14.80 -7.00
C GLU A 544 4.34 -15.48 -5.76
N VAL A 545 5.10 -16.40 -5.14
CA VAL A 545 4.66 -17.09 -3.91
C VAL A 545 4.46 -16.12 -2.76
N ALA A 546 5.37 -15.15 -2.57
CA ALA A 546 5.22 -14.10 -1.56
C ALA A 546 4.02 -13.20 -1.85
N LYS A 547 3.86 -12.80 -3.12
CA LYS A 547 2.71 -11.99 -3.56
C LYS A 547 1.38 -12.70 -3.35
N GLU A 548 1.28 -14.00 -3.66
CA GLU A 548 0.05 -14.78 -3.44
C GLU A 548 -0.29 -14.92 -1.94
N ALA A 549 0.72 -15.17 -1.12
CA ALA A 549 0.58 -15.35 0.31
C ALA A 549 0.15 -14.08 1.05
N ALA A 550 0.65 -12.93 0.63
CA ALA A 550 0.35 -11.63 1.24
C ALA A 550 -1.08 -11.18 0.99
N ASN A 551 -1.65 -10.40 1.92
CA ASN A 551 -2.96 -9.76 1.75
C ASN A 551 -2.88 -8.32 1.24
N MET A 552 -1.67 -7.77 1.12
CA MET A 552 -1.37 -6.49 0.48
C MET A 552 -0.15 -6.61 -0.42
N ILE A 553 -0.10 -5.81 -1.49
CA ILE A 553 1.02 -5.75 -2.44
C ILE A 553 1.43 -4.29 -2.59
N ASP A 554 2.70 -3.99 -2.37
CA ASP A 554 3.30 -2.71 -2.66
C ASP A 554 3.85 -2.69 -4.08
N LEU A 555 3.31 -1.81 -4.91
CA LEU A 555 3.67 -1.70 -6.33
C LEU A 555 5.01 -0.99 -6.56
N GLU A 556 5.42 -0.14 -5.63
CA GLU A 556 6.70 0.58 -5.70
C GLU A 556 7.85 -0.22 -5.08
N SER A 557 7.56 -1.37 -4.50
CA SER A 557 8.54 -2.21 -3.79
C SER A 557 9.35 -1.44 -2.73
N ASP A 558 8.68 -0.48 -2.09
CA ASP A 558 9.23 0.29 -0.99
C ASP A 558 8.67 -0.19 0.35
N PRO A 559 9.41 -0.99 1.11
CA PRO A 559 8.94 -1.53 2.38
C PRO A 559 8.53 -0.49 3.41
N SER A 560 8.96 0.76 3.24
CA SER A 560 8.54 1.87 4.10
C SER A 560 7.05 2.21 3.97
N LYS A 561 6.41 1.79 2.88
CA LYS A 561 4.97 1.92 2.65
C LYS A 561 4.11 1.28 3.74
N ILE A 562 4.65 0.32 4.49
CA ILE A 562 3.93 -0.25 5.64
C ILE A 562 3.51 0.82 6.65
N ILE A 563 4.31 1.87 6.81
CA ILE A 563 4.02 2.99 7.71
C ILE A 563 2.81 3.77 7.20
N ASP A 564 2.76 4.04 5.90
CA ASP A 564 1.64 4.76 5.30
C ASP A 564 0.38 3.90 5.28
N VAL A 565 0.52 2.59 5.07
CA VAL A 565 -0.57 1.61 5.21
C VAL A 565 -1.16 1.64 6.62
N ILE A 566 -0.31 1.63 7.64
CA ILE A 566 -0.72 1.70 9.05
C ILE A 566 -1.41 3.04 9.35
N LYS A 567 -0.85 4.16 8.90
CA LYS A 567 -1.46 5.49 9.06
C LYS A 567 -2.85 5.56 8.41
N LEU A 568 -3.00 5.01 7.20
CA LEU A 568 -4.29 4.94 6.50
C LEU A 568 -5.27 4.01 7.21
N GLY A 569 -4.82 2.86 7.74
CA GLY A 569 -5.64 1.99 8.57
C GLY A 569 -6.15 2.71 9.83
N LYS A 570 -5.25 3.38 10.56
CA LYS A 570 -5.63 4.21 11.73
C LYS A 570 -6.60 5.33 11.35
N GLN A 571 -6.37 5.99 10.23
CA GLN A 571 -7.28 7.03 9.72
C GLN A 571 -8.66 6.45 9.41
N LEU A 572 -8.74 5.26 8.82
CA LEU A 572 -9.99 4.57 8.52
C LEU A 572 -10.78 4.26 9.81
N LEU A 573 -10.11 3.66 10.81
CA LEU A 573 -10.73 3.33 12.10
C LEU A 573 -11.21 4.58 12.84
N ILE A 574 -10.42 5.64 12.88
CA ILE A 574 -10.80 6.91 13.50
C ILE A 574 -12.00 7.52 12.76
N THR A 575 -12.00 7.52 11.44
CA THR A 575 -13.10 8.06 10.63
C THR A 575 -14.39 7.31 10.92
N ARG A 576 -14.34 5.97 10.92
CA ARG A 576 -15.49 5.12 11.22
C ARG A 576 -15.99 5.36 12.65
N GLY A 577 -15.10 5.34 13.64
CA GLY A 577 -15.44 5.57 15.04
C GLY A 577 -16.03 6.96 15.28
N SER A 578 -15.49 8.00 14.66
CA SER A 578 -15.98 9.38 14.80
C SER A 578 -17.36 9.57 14.18
N LEU A 579 -17.57 9.03 12.96
CA LEU A 579 -18.87 9.10 12.29
C LEU A 579 -19.93 8.25 12.99
N ALA A 580 -19.56 7.08 13.54
CA ALA A 580 -20.44 6.27 14.37
C ALA A 580 -20.83 7.01 15.67
N THR A 581 -19.85 7.61 16.36
CA THR A 581 -20.11 8.41 17.56
C THR A 581 -21.05 9.58 17.27
N PHE A 582 -20.78 10.32 16.19
CA PHE A 582 -21.65 11.41 15.77
C PHE A 582 -23.06 10.91 15.45
N SER A 583 -23.19 9.85 14.65
CA SER A 583 -24.50 9.33 14.23
C SER A 583 -25.32 8.85 15.41
N ILE A 584 -24.75 8.05 16.32
CA ILE A 584 -25.46 7.56 17.51
C ILE A 584 -25.91 8.73 18.39
N ALA A 585 -25.01 9.68 18.66
CA ALA A 585 -25.34 10.87 19.46
C ALA A 585 -26.43 11.72 18.77
N ASN A 586 -26.36 11.87 17.47
CA ASN A 586 -27.34 12.57 16.64
C ASN A 586 -28.70 11.89 16.65
N ASP A 587 -28.75 10.58 16.53
CA ASP A 587 -29.99 9.81 16.50
C ASP A 587 -30.67 9.83 17.89
N VAL A 588 -29.90 9.64 18.96
CA VAL A 588 -30.40 9.78 20.34
C VAL A 588 -30.94 11.19 20.61
N SER A 589 -30.24 12.21 20.14
CA SER A 589 -30.65 13.60 20.29
C SER A 589 -32.02 13.88 19.65
N LYS A 590 -32.27 13.32 18.47
CA LYS A 590 -33.55 13.43 17.76
C LYS A 590 -34.72 12.86 18.55
N TYR A 591 -34.50 11.82 19.36
CA TYR A 591 -35.56 11.29 20.25
C TYR A 591 -36.07 12.36 21.20
N PHE A 592 -35.16 13.13 21.81
CA PHE A 592 -35.55 14.20 22.74
C PHE A 592 -36.19 15.40 22.05
N VAL A 593 -36.01 15.53 20.74
CA VAL A 593 -36.67 16.58 19.94
C VAL A 593 -38.07 16.15 19.48
N VAL A 594 -38.15 14.97 18.84
CA VAL A 594 -39.37 14.57 18.11
C VAL A 594 -40.38 13.84 18.97
N LEU A 595 -39.94 12.98 19.91
CA LEU A 595 -40.86 12.21 20.77
C LEU A 595 -41.71 13.08 21.66
N PRO A 596 -41.22 14.13 22.37
CA PRO A 596 -42.05 15.01 23.15
C PRO A 596 -43.03 15.80 22.30
N ALA A 597 -42.68 16.20 21.10
CA ALA A 597 -43.57 16.88 20.17
C ALA A 597 -44.67 15.92 19.66
N LEU A 598 -44.32 14.66 19.37
CA LEU A 598 -45.28 13.62 18.97
C LEU A 598 -46.32 13.32 20.06
N LEU A 599 -45.88 13.26 21.31
CA LEU A 599 -46.70 12.95 22.47
C LEU A 599 -47.24 14.21 23.17
N SER A 600 -47.25 15.37 22.51
CA SER A 600 -47.65 16.66 23.12
C SER A 600 -49.11 16.72 23.59
N PHE A 601 -49.93 15.72 23.25
CA PHE A 601 -51.25 15.51 23.85
C PHE A 601 -51.17 15.08 25.32
N LEU A 602 -50.04 14.54 25.77
CA LEU A 602 -49.80 14.27 27.19
C LEU A 602 -49.17 15.51 27.86
N SER A 603 -49.67 15.92 29.02
CA SER A 603 -49.22 17.11 29.74
C SER A 603 -47.70 17.07 30.05
N VAL A 604 -47.18 15.91 30.45
CA VAL A 604 -45.76 15.70 30.75
C VAL A 604 -44.90 15.86 29.50
N ALA A 605 -45.31 15.28 28.40
CA ALA A 605 -44.54 15.37 27.11
C ALA A 605 -44.53 16.82 26.57
N ARG A 606 -45.58 17.60 26.80
CA ARG A 606 -45.64 19.02 26.42
C ARG A 606 -44.59 19.84 27.16
N ILE A 607 -44.32 19.55 28.44
CA ILE A 607 -43.26 20.23 29.22
C ILE A 607 -41.87 19.86 28.67
N LEU A 608 -41.69 18.62 28.20
CA LEU A 608 -40.44 18.11 27.63
C LEU A 608 -40.21 18.56 26.18
N ASN A 609 -41.20 19.16 25.51
CA ASN A 609 -41.04 19.71 24.19
C ASN A 609 -40.24 21.04 24.21
N ILE A 610 -38.92 20.92 24.49
CA ILE A 610 -38.02 22.06 24.70
C ILE A 610 -38.01 23.00 23.49
N LEU A 611 -38.13 22.46 22.26
CA LEU A 611 -38.13 23.24 21.04
C LEU A 611 -39.46 23.94 20.77
N ASN A 612 -40.51 23.58 21.51
CA ASN A 612 -41.85 24.11 21.34
C ASN A 612 -42.33 24.09 19.89
N LEU A 613 -42.16 22.94 19.21
CA LEU A 613 -42.57 22.73 17.82
C LEU A 613 -43.87 21.91 17.79
N PRO A 614 -44.82 22.25 16.91
CA PRO A 614 -45.96 21.39 16.61
C PRO A 614 -45.51 20.03 16.09
N MET A 615 -46.26 18.97 16.39
CA MET A 615 -45.91 17.58 16.00
C MET A 615 -45.56 17.43 14.52
N GLN A 616 -46.39 17.95 13.62
CA GLN A 616 -46.17 17.85 12.18
C GLN A 616 -44.87 18.55 11.74
N VAL A 617 -44.65 19.75 12.28
CA VAL A 617 -43.45 20.55 12.01
C VAL A 617 -42.21 19.83 12.56
N ALA A 618 -42.25 19.27 13.74
CA ALA A 618 -41.13 18.56 14.33
C ALA A 618 -40.72 17.34 13.50
N VAL A 619 -41.69 16.54 13.04
CA VAL A 619 -41.41 15.35 12.17
C VAL A 619 -40.83 15.76 10.83
N ILE A 620 -41.44 16.74 10.12
CA ILE A 620 -40.92 17.21 8.84
C ILE A 620 -39.52 17.81 9.00
N SER A 621 -39.31 18.67 10.04
CA SER A 621 -37.99 19.28 10.25
C SER A 621 -36.92 18.24 10.54
N ALA A 622 -37.24 17.18 11.27
CA ALA A 622 -36.32 16.10 11.54
C ALA A 622 -36.02 15.24 10.29
N LEU A 623 -37.02 15.01 9.43
CA LEU A 623 -36.82 14.33 8.13
C LEU A 623 -35.97 15.16 7.17
N ILE A 624 -36.20 16.47 7.09
CA ILE A 624 -35.36 17.39 6.30
C ILE A 624 -33.92 17.34 6.82
N TYR A 625 -33.75 17.41 8.13
CA TYR A 625 -32.45 17.31 8.75
C TYR A 625 -31.75 15.99 8.40
N ASN A 626 -32.42 14.84 8.48
CA ASN A 626 -31.90 13.54 8.09
C ASN A 626 -31.45 13.50 6.63
N ALA A 627 -32.26 14.05 5.74
CA ALA A 627 -31.94 14.10 4.32
C ALA A 627 -30.71 14.99 4.02
N ILE A 628 -30.52 16.07 4.76
CA ILE A 628 -29.41 17.03 4.55
C ILE A 628 -28.11 16.54 5.21
N ILE A 629 -28.17 15.90 6.37
CA ILE A 629 -26.94 15.53 7.11
C ILE A 629 -26.11 14.46 6.37
N ILE A 630 -26.76 13.55 5.66
CA ILE A 630 -26.07 12.50 4.91
C ILE A 630 -25.12 13.11 3.86
N PRO A 631 -25.61 13.95 2.88
CA PRO A 631 -24.71 14.54 1.88
C PRO A 631 -23.64 15.47 2.50
N ILE A 632 -23.90 16.12 3.62
CA ILE A 632 -22.91 16.94 4.33
C ILE A 632 -21.75 16.07 4.87
N LEU A 633 -22.03 14.85 5.31
CA LEU A 633 -21.02 13.93 5.84
C LEU A 633 -20.29 13.10 4.78
N ILE A 634 -20.79 13.03 3.54
CA ILE A 634 -20.12 12.29 2.44
C ILE A 634 -18.65 12.72 2.26
N PRO A 635 -18.32 14.02 2.17
CA PRO A 635 -16.92 14.42 2.03
C PRO A 635 -16.05 13.93 3.20
N LEU A 636 -16.56 13.97 4.42
CA LEU A 636 -15.84 13.51 5.60
C LEU A 636 -15.62 11.97 5.57
N ALA A 637 -16.60 11.21 5.10
CA ALA A 637 -16.50 9.76 4.93
C ALA A 637 -15.45 9.39 3.86
N ILE A 638 -15.37 10.15 2.77
CA ILE A 638 -14.49 9.86 1.63
C ILE A 638 -13.06 10.36 1.86
N ILE A 639 -12.88 11.58 2.34
CA ILE A 639 -11.55 12.15 2.61
C ILE A 639 -10.96 11.52 3.87
N GLY A 640 -11.80 11.21 4.84
CA GLY A 640 -11.43 10.70 6.16
C GLY A 640 -10.91 11.79 7.09
N ILE A 641 -10.99 11.49 8.37
CA ILE A 641 -10.46 12.36 9.43
C ILE A 641 -8.95 12.18 9.49
N SER A 642 -8.19 13.29 9.44
CA SER A 642 -6.74 13.22 9.44
C SER A 642 -6.21 12.58 10.73
N PHE A 643 -5.37 11.55 10.57
CA PHE A 643 -4.66 10.96 11.69
C PHE A 643 -3.46 11.83 12.07
N LYS A 644 -3.39 12.21 13.35
CA LYS A 644 -2.18 12.79 13.96
C LYS A 644 -1.74 11.86 15.07
N PRO A 645 -0.45 11.51 15.18
CA PRO A 645 0.04 10.68 16.26
C PRO A 645 -0.25 11.32 17.62
N LYS A 646 -1.16 10.73 18.36
CA LYS A 646 -1.59 11.15 19.71
C LYS A 646 -1.86 9.92 20.55
N SER A 647 -1.85 10.07 21.87
CA SER A 647 -2.22 8.96 22.76
C SER A 647 -3.68 8.53 22.51
N PRO A 648 -4.00 7.23 22.64
CA PRO A 648 -5.37 6.71 22.44
C PRO A 648 -6.42 7.44 23.28
N ARG A 649 -6.08 7.80 24.54
CA ARG A 649 -6.96 8.55 25.44
C ARG A 649 -7.31 9.93 24.88
N ARG A 650 -6.36 10.61 24.25
CA ARG A 650 -6.58 11.95 23.68
C ARG A 650 -7.44 11.86 22.40
N ILE A 651 -7.22 10.85 21.57
CA ILE A 651 -8.05 10.59 20.38
C ILE A 651 -9.49 10.31 20.82
N TYR A 652 -9.68 9.47 21.83
CA TYR A 652 -11.02 9.18 22.38
C TYR A 652 -11.72 10.43 22.91
N LEU A 653 -11.03 11.24 23.71
CA LEU A 653 -11.60 12.49 24.27
C LEU A 653 -11.97 13.48 23.15
N GLU A 654 -11.12 13.66 22.15
CA GLU A 654 -11.40 14.53 21.01
C GLU A 654 -12.63 14.02 20.24
N ASN A 655 -12.75 12.71 20.02
CA ASN A 655 -13.93 12.11 19.38
C ASN A 655 -15.21 12.36 20.17
N VAL A 656 -15.20 12.11 21.46
CA VAL A 656 -16.39 12.33 22.33
C VAL A 656 -16.76 13.82 22.36
N LEU A 657 -15.78 14.73 22.48
CA LEU A 657 -16.06 16.16 22.57
C LEU A 657 -16.52 16.74 21.22
N ILE A 658 -15.87 16.40 20.12
CA ILE A 658 -16.18 17.00 18.82
C ILE A 658 -17.40 16.32 18.20
N TYR A 659 -17.36 15.00 18.07
CA TYR A 659 -18.39 14.24 17.34
C TYR A 659 -19.56 13.84 18.25
N GLY A 660 -19.31 13.48 19.51
CA GLY A 660 -20.36 13.16 20.46
C GLY A 660 -21.16 14.39 20.83
N LEU A 661 -20.53 15.43 21.37
CA LEU A 661 -21.21 16.67 21.73
C LEU A 661 -21.80 17.39 20.51
N GLY A 662 -21.04 17.42 19.39
CA GLY A 662 -21.55 17.96 18.13
C GLY A 662 -22.79 17.20 17.63
N GLY A 663 -22.78 15.87 17.71
CA GLY A 663 -23.95 15.04 17.38
C GLY A 663 -25.16 15.31 18.28
N VAL A 664 -24.94 15.60 19.56
CA VAL A 664 -26.06 15.96 20.48
C VAL A 664 -26.61 17.34 20.17
N VAL A 665 -25.78 18.34 20.00
CA VAL A 665 -26.20 19.76 19.90
C VAL A 665 -26.78 20.11 18.55
N LEU A 666 -26.18 19.58 17.48
CA LEU A 666 -26.52 19.96 16.10
C LEU A 666 -28.00 19.73 15.73
N PRO A 667 -28.62 18.57 16.07
CA PRO A 667 -30.06 18.34 15.80
C PRO A 667 -30.96 19.37 16.45
N PHE A 668 -30.72 19.74 17.74
CA PHE A 668 -31.52 20.74 18.43
C PHE A 668 -31.49 22.08 17.69
N ILE A 669 -30.34 22.53 17.28
CA ILE A 669 -30.19 23.83 16.60
C ILE A 669 -30.83 23.80 15.22
N ILE A 670 -30.47 22.80 14.38
CA ILE A 670 -30.90 22.78 12.98
C ILE A 670 -32.39 22.45 12.85
N ILE A 671 -32.88 21.48 13.61
CA ILE A 671 -34.32 21.14 13.59
C ILE A 671 -35.16 22.32 14.08
N LYS A 672 -34.73 23.07 15.12
CA LYS A 672 -35.39 24.29 15.56
C LYS A 672 -35.40 25.36 14.45
N LEU A 673 -34.26 25.57 13.77
CA LEU A 673 -34.13 26.53 12.69
C LEU A 673 -35.10 26.20 11.53
N ILE A 674 -35.07 24.94 11.08
CA ILE A 674 -35.98 24.45 10.03
C ILE A 674 -37.43 24.58 10.47
N GLY A 675 -37.74 24.21 11.72
CA GLY A 675 -39.10 24.28 12.26
C GLY A 675 -39.64 25.72 12.30
N VAL A 676 -38.80 26.69 12.69
CA VAL A 676 -39.19 28.10 12.65
C VAL A 676 -39.46 28.57 11.22
N LEU A 677 -38.60 28.20 10.27
CA LEU A 677 -38.79 28.52 8.85
C LEU A 677 -40.08 27.94 8.31
N LEU A 678 -40.44 26.69 8.67
CA LEU A 678 -41.67 26.04 8.24
C LEU A 678 -42.94 26.65 8.89
N ILE A 679 -42.81 27.30 10.01
CA ILE A 679 -43.95 28.00 10.68
C ILE A 679 -44.17 29.37 10.03
N ILE A 680 -43.12 30.03 9.54
CA ILE A 680 -43.16 31.35 8.90
C ILE A 680 -43.67 31.25 7.43
N LEU A 681 -43.27 30.18 6.73
CA LEU A 681 -43.78 29.90 5.40
C LEU A 681 -45.19 29.37 5.41
#